data_ee09b33edaae5fa1a636a518a895fb27
#
_entry.id   ee09b33edaae5fa1a636a518a895fb27
#
_cell.length_a   1.000
_cell.length_b   1.000
_cell.length_c   1.000
_cell.angle_alpha   90.00
_cell.angle_beta   90.00
_cell.angle_gamma   90.00
#
_symmetry.space_group_name_H-M   'P 1'
#
loop_
_entity.id
_entity.type
_entity.pdbx_description
1 polymer ?
#
loop_
_entity_poly.entity_id
_entity_poly.type
_entity_poly.pdbx_seq_one_letter_code
_entity_poly.pdbx_strand_id
1 'polypeptide(L)'
;VNYRKARVRVRKIFANNLLQFFQQNYYGGDYYSDMDYVSRIVRDTTVDHSAKASTKLDLSNTYSLDLSRLITDSRKSMYLLEIKGVDPLIPVESNDYDYYFGDYRTYAERSKVVIQSDIGIIRKSSGDGELIVYTTDLVSARPKGSCKVRAYDRQNQQLAEAVTDSEGRAVLKCGDEPYTVLAEANGDAAFVRVERGAALSLSNFDVGGTTDTKGIKGYLFGERGVWRPGDEIYLTLIVASDNPLPENHPASLEFYNPNGQLVQSAVSSGSTDGIHTFKLRTTPASPTGIWRAKATFGGATFEKNIRVDAVKPNRMKIEMRLGDGQTVDAKEFTGRLTARWLHGAPAAGSKVTLQAQLSQIPTRFKGYPDYSFDDATKQFAPEEREIVSGTTGADGALQLTTDRLSSLEGLSPGMLNGKFTVKVFEKSGDFSVDQQIAAVSPYDAYFGIGVTAQQSDWGEEYLDSKRDHALRLVLLDARGRPATGTEEATVTVYRMSSYWWWDASSAASQARYAKSALNAQYKTLRATLSNGTGQVTMRWSAGDSGYYLIRVTGARQAHSATCVVCVSSSDHRGGISSVTDAATRLAIARDKDKYVPGDKAKITIPSSPGARALVSVESGSFVRESRWIACTDRQTSFEIPVREGMAPNVYVSVTLVQPHGNTLNDAPIRLFGVLRLPVEDAGTRLAPVVEMPESVKPESEITIRVRERNGRRMSYVLALVDEGLLGLTRFRTPDPYLYFNATEALGVRTWDLFDHVIDAYGGRIEQLFAIGGDAEQPNTGALRAQRFKPVVRFLGAEKLGAGKTNTHKIALPPYFGSVRVMVVASNGRAFGSAAKEVAVKKPLLVQATLPRVVSTEEEIELPVTVFALEKGVGKTDVRVSVNEAFSVVGPQS
;
A
#
# COMPACT_ATOMS: atom_id res chain seq x y z
N VAL A 1 -12.88 28.67 -33.79
CA VAL A 1 -14.15 28.07 -34.20
C VAL A 1 -15.22 29.14 -34.16
N ASN A 2 -15.99 29.33 -35.23
CA ASN A 2 -17.12 30.25 -35.30
C ASN A 2 -16.85 31.76 -35.11
N TYR A 3 -15.56 32.20 -35.13
CA TYR A 3 -15.17 33.58 -35.06
C TYR A 3 -14.20 33.92 -36.20
N ARG A 4 -14.31 35.12 -36.77
CA ARG A 4 -13.41 35.66 -37.84
C ARG A 4 -12.21 36.35 -37.28
N LYS A 5 -12.33 36.92 -36.07
CA LYS A 5 -11.30 37.71 -35.43
C LYS A 5 -11.12 37.27 -33.98
N ALA A 6 -9.90 37.43 -33.47
CA ALA A 6 -9.59 37.25 -32.07
C ALA A 6 -8.96 38.53 -31.50
N ARG A 7 -9.50 39.07 -30.42
CA ARG A 7 -8.87 40.13 -29.66
C ARG A 7 -7.84 39.48 -28.76
N VAL A 8 -6.60 39.92 -28.85
CA VAL A 8 -5.48 39.44 -28.03
C VAL A 8 -5.02 40.57 -27.13
N ARG A 9 -5.12 40.36 -25.83
CA ARG A 9 -4.67 41.28 -24.82
C ARG A 9 -3.50 40.66 -24.08
N VAL A 10 -2.41 41.43 -23.91
CA VAL A 10 -1.24 41.02 -23.14
C VAL A 10 -1.13 41.91 -21.91
N ARG A 11 -1.16 41.27 -20.74
CA ARG A 11 -0.91 41.95 -19.46
C ARG A 11 0.48 41.58 -18.96
N LYS A 12 1.25 42.55 -18.53
CA LYS A 12 2.53 42.33 -17.83
C LYS A 12 2.27 42.27 -16.33
N ILE A 13 2.67 41.19 -15.70
CA ILE A 13 2.67 41.07 -14.25
C ILE A 13 4.02 41.54 -13.74
N PHE A 14 4.02 42.52 -12.84
CA PHE A 14 5.27 43.11 -12.36
C PHE A 14 5.99 42.22 -11.36
N ALA A 15 7.33 42.22 -11.39
CA ALA A 15 8.15 41.33 -10.55
C ALA A 15 7.87 41.51 -9.04
N ASN A 16 7.59 42.70 -8.57
CA ASN A 16 7.25 42.99 -7.18
C ASN A 16 5.81 42.57 -6.80
N ASN A 17 4.96 42.23 -7.77
CA ASN A 17 3.59 41.77 -7.54
C ASN A 17 3.41 40.26 -7.72
N LEU A 18 4.49 39.56 -8.05
CA LEU A 18 4.42 38.12 -8.36
C LEU A 18 3.92 37.27 -7.19
N LEU A 19 4.40 37.58 -6.00
CA LEU A 19 3.96 36.86 -4.78
C LEU A 19 2.47 37.11 -4.52
N GLN A 20 2.00 38.36 -4.72
CA GLN A 20 0.57 38.68 -4.61
C GLN A 20 -0.26 37.97 -5.68
N PHE A 21 0.25 37.88 -6.91
CA PHE A 21 -0.40 37.12 -7.98
C PHE A 21 -0.62 35.66 -7.56
N PHE A 22 0.42 35.00 -7.00
CA PHE A 22 0.34 33.60 -6.60
C PHE A 22 -0.52 33.31 -5.36
N GLN A 23 -0.86 34.31 -4.57
CA GLN A 23 -1.78 34.12 -3.44
C GLN A 23 -3.20 33.76 -3.90
N GLN A 24 -3.62 34.24 -5.06
CA GLN A 24 -4.99 34.07 -5.58
C GLN A 24 -5.05 33.29 -6.90
N ASN A 25 -3.94 33.23 -7.64
CA ASN A 25 -3.86 32.68 -8.98
C ASN A 25 -2.83 31.54 -9.07
N TYR A 26 -2.95 30.71 -10.11
CA TYR A 26 -2.00 29.66 -10.43
C TYR A 26 -1.77 29.54 -11.94
N TYR A 27 -0.68 28.94 -12.37
CA TYR A 27 -0.26 28.92 -13.77
C TYR A 27 -1.26 28.31 -14.75
N GLY A 28 -2.09 27.39 -14.32
CA GLY A 28 -3.00 26.63 -15.18
C GLY A 28 -4.46 27.03 -15.09
N GLY A 29 -4.80 28.17 -14.48
CA GLY A 29 -6.17 28.63 -14.34
C GLY A 29 -6.78 29.07 -15.68
N ASP A 30 -8.07 28.85 -15.86
CA ASP A 30 -8.84 29.41 -16.96
C ASP A 30 -9.36 30.82 -16.63
N TYR A 31 -9.38 31.16 -15.36
CA TYR A 31 -9.80 32.46 -14.84
C TYR A 31 -8.76 32.97 -13.83
N TYR A 32 -8.41 34.27 -13.93
CA TYR A 32 -7.49 34.94 -13.05
C TYR A 32 -8.16 36.14 -12.40
N SER A 33 -8.12 36.20 -11.07
CA SER A 33 -8.72 37.28 -10.29
C SER A 33 -7.75 38.43 -10.06
N ASP A 34 -8.30 39.62 -9.82
CA ASP A 34 -7.59 40.84 -9.37
C ASP A 34 -6.39 41.28 -10.24
N MET A 35 -6.48 40.96 -11.53
CA MET A 35 -5.39 41.24 -12.48
C MET A 35 -5.05 42.73 -12.61
N ASP A 36 -6.01 43.61 -12.36
CA ASP A 36 -5.79 45.07 -12.45
C ASP A 36 -4.92 45.58 -11.27
N TYR A 37 -4.85 44.85 -10.17
CA TYR A 37 -3.98 45.20 -9.03
C TYR A 37 -2.52 44.73 -9.20
N VAL A 38 -2.32 43.63 -9.93
CA VAL A 38 -0.98 43.00 -10.05
C VAL A 38 -0.31 43.18 -11.42
N SER A 39 -1.09 43.63 -12.44
CA SER A 39 -0.62 43.73 -13.83
C SER A 39 -1.07 45.02 -14.51
N ARG A 40 -0.48 45.25 -15.69
CA ARG A 40 -0.91 46.32 -16.62
C ARG A 40 -1.02 45.77 -18.03
N ILE A 41 -2.06 46.19 -18.76
CA ILE A 41 -2.19 45.89 -20.19
C ILE A 41 -1.04 46.59 -20.93
N VAL A 42 -0.20 45.85 -21.60
CA VAL A 42 0.92 46.33 -22.42
C VAL A 42 0.61 46.25 -23.90
N ARG A 43 -0.32 45.39 -24.30
CA ARG A 43 -0.77 45.28 -25.69
C ARG A 43 -2.25 44.89 -25.70
N ASP A 44 -2.99 45.53 -26.60
CA ASP A 44 -4.39 45.15 -26.90
C ASP A 44 -4.55 45.28 -28.44
N THR A 45 -4.80 44.17 -29.11
CA THR A 45 -4.84 44.11 -30.57
C THR A 45 -5.84 43.07 -31.04
N THR A 46 -6.30 43.24 -32.27
CA THR A 46 -7.19 42.25 -32.90
C THR A 46 -6.47 41.57 -34.05
N VAL A 47 -6.46 40.27 -34.04
CA VAL A 47 -5.90 39.44 -35.12
C VAL A 47 -7.05 39.02 -36.01
N ASP A 48 -6.94 39.31 -37.28
CA ASP A 48 -7.97 38.97 -38.28
C ASP A 48 -7.62 37.64 -38.94
N HIS A 49 -8.50 36.68 -38.80
CA HIS A 49 -8.39 35.34 -39.38
C HIS A 49 -9.39 35.12 -40.55
N SER A 50 -10.10 36.14 -40.96
CA SER A 50 -11.16 36.05 -41.97
C SER A 50 -10.69 35.39 -43.28
N ALA A 51 -9.45 35.65 -43.71
CA ALA A 51 -8.88 35.02 -44.92
C ALA A 51 -8.66 33.49 -44.81
N LYS A 52 -8.58 32.98 -43.59
CA LYS A 52 -8.39 31.54 -43.29
C LYS A 52 -9.60 30.92 -42.59
N ALA A 53 -10.58 31.73 -42.20
CA ALA A 53 -11.78 31.21 -41.53
C ALA A 53 -12.61 30.38 -42.51
N SER A 54 -12.92 29.16 -42.07
CA SER A 54 -13.89 28.33 -42.81
C SER A 54 -15.26 28.98 -42.75
N THR A 55 -15.97 29.01 -43.87
CA THR A 55 -17.38 29.38 -43.91
C THR A 55 -18.30 28.29 -43.34
N LYS A 56 -17.73 27.09 -43.05
CA LYS A 56 -18.39 25.99 -42.36
C LYS A 56 -18.28 26.17 -40.87
N LEU A 57 -19.42 26.11 -40.19
CA LEU A 57 -19.50 26.13 -38.72
C LEU A 57 -18.84 24.91 -38.11
N ASP A 58 -18.33 25.04 -36.89
CA ASP A 58 -17.79 23.97 -36.05
C ASP A 58 -16.53 23.29 -36.57
N LEU A 59 -15.83 23.92 -37.53
CA LEU A 59 -14.50 23.50 -37.93
C LEU A 59 -13.41 24.18 -37.11
N SER A 60 -12.52 23.36 -36.54
CA SER A 60 -11.29 23.85 -35.87
C SER A 60 -10.24 24.26 -36.86
N ASN A 61 -9.72 25.47 -36.69
CA ASN A 61 -8.53 25.95 -37.40
C ASN A 61 -7.45 26.28 -36.37
N THR A 62 -6.21 25.93 -36.70
CA THR A 62 -5.03 26.30 -35.88
C THR A 62 -4.38 27.55 -36.46
N TYR A 63 -4.10 28.51 -35.61
CA TYR A 63 -3.40 29.75 -35.95
C TYR A 63 -2.19 29.91 -35.05
N SER A 64 -1.04 30.23 -35.64
CA SER A 64 0.17 30.60 -34.90
C SER A 64 0.11 32.05 -34.51
N LEU A 65 0.35 32.33 -33.21
CA LEU A 65 0.47 33.68 -32.68
C LEU A 65 1.95 33.99 -32.37
N ASP A 66 2.54 34.91 -33.10
CA ASP A 66 3.92 35.34 -32.87
C ASP A 66 3.99 36.26 -31.64
N LEU A 67 4.40 35.71 -30.50
CA LEU A 67 4.50 36.45 -29.24
C LEU A 67 5.60 37.51 -29.25
N SER A 68 6.65 37.38 -30.08
CA SER A 68 7.71 38.40 -30.19
C SER A 68 7.18 39.73 -30.71
N ARG A 69 6.11 39.73 -31.50
CA ARG A 69 5.42 40.92 -31.99
C ARG A 69 4.47 41.55 -30.98
N LEU A 70 4.06 40.78 -29.98
CA LEU A 70 3.12 41.20 -28.94
C LEU A 70 3.83 41.65 -27.66
N ILE A 71 4.93 40.97 -27.32
CA ILE A 71 5.76 41.25 -26.14
C ILE A 71 7.04 41.93 -26.65
N THR A 72 7.03 43.24 -26.72
CA THR A 72 8.13 44.02 -27.22
C THR A 72 9.07 44.55 -26.11
N ASP A 73 8.72 44.34 -24.84
CA ASP A 73 9.54 44.72 -23.70
C ASP A 73 10.71 43.75 -23.55
N SER A 74 11.95 44.26 -23.59
CA SER A 74 13.16 43.45 -23.42
C SER A 74 13.36 42.92 -21.98
N ARG A 75 12.57 43.42 -21.04
CA ARG A 75 12.66 42.96 -19.64
C ARG A 75 11.92 41.64 -19.48
N LYS A 76 12.65 40.62 -19.05
CA LYS A 76 12.10 39.31 -18.71
C LYS A 76 11.08 39.45 -17.57
N SER A 77 9.91 38.82 -17.76
CA SER A 77 8.77 39.01 -16.88
C SER A 77 7.75 37.88 -17.07
N MET A 78 6.73 37.90 -16.25
CA MET A 78 5.53 37.09 -16.44
C MET A 78 4.44 37.90 -17.13
N TYR A 79 3.75 37.27 -18.08
CA TYR A 79 2.67 37.88 -18.85
C TYR A 79 1.43 37.01 -18.78
N LEU A 80 0.24 37.64 -18.78
CA LEU A 80 -1.02 36.99 -19.01
C LEU A 80 -1.49 37.34 -20.43
N LEU A 81 -1.70 36.29 -21.22
CA LEU A 81 -2.34 36.39 -22.53
C LEU A 81 -3.82 36.10 -22.36
N GLU A 82 -4.67 37.05 -22.75
CA GLU A 82 -6.13 36.87 -22.80
C GLU A 82 -6.53 36.88 -24.29
N ILE A 83 -7.21 35.84 -24.74
CA ILE A 83 -7.68 35.71 -26.13
C ILE A 83 -9.18 35.58 -26.12
N LYS A 84 -9.85 36.50 -26.78
CA LYS A 84 -11.30 36.52 -26.87
C LYS A 84 -11.76 36.52 -28.34
N GLY A 85 -12.64 35.59 -28.68
CA GLY A 85 -13.26 35.58 -30.00
C GLY A 85 -14.13 36.81 -30.18
N VAL A 86 -13.93 37.53 -31.30
CA VAL A 86 -14.76 38.70 -31.72
C VAL A 86 -15.16 38.50 -33.17
N ASP A 87 -16.22 39.17 -33.61
CA ASP A 87 -16.79 38.98 -34.96
C ASP A 87 -17.25 37.52 -35.21
N PRO A 88 -18.30 37.04 -34.45
CA PRO A 88 -18.80 35.69 -34.60
C PRO A 88 -19.47 35.47 -35.98
N LEU A 89 -19.35 34.22 -36.49
CA LEU A 89 -19.98 33.80 -37.74
C LEU A 89 -21.49 33.62 -37.61
N ILE A 90 -21.99 33.44 -36.41
CA ILE A 90 -23.38 33.38 -36.03
C ILE A 90 -23.65 34.54 -35.06
N PRO A 91 -24.72 35.36 -35.28
CA PRO A 91 -25.10 36.37 -34.29
C PRO A 91 -25.36 35.70 -32.91
N VAL A 92 -24.78 36.19 -31.88
CA VAL A 92 -25.06 35.75 -30.50
C VAL A 92 -26.20 36.61 -30.00
N GLU A 93 -27.40 36.06 -29.90
CA GLU A 93 -28.56 36.74 -29.28
C GLU A 93 -28.29 36.90 -27.79
N SER A 94 -28.36 38.13 -27.30
CA SER A 94 -27.95 38.54 -25.94
C SER A 94 -29.05 38.40 -24.87
N ASN A 95 -30.06 37.55 -25.06
CA ASN A 95 -31.16 37.41 -24.13
C ASN A 95 -31.32 35.96 -23.70
N ASP A 96 -30.62 35.59 -22.61
CA ASP A 96 -31.20 34.69 -21.57
C ASP A 96 -30.24 34.68 -20.37
N TYR A 97 -30.64 35.44 -19.34
CA TYR A 97 -30.04 35.33 -18.01
C TYR A 97 -30.67 34.10 -17.36
N ASP A 98 -30.04 32.96 -17.50
CA ASP A 98 -30.35 31.81 -16.66
C ASP A 98 -29.41 31.82 -15.44
N TYR A 99 -29.95 32.28 -14.31
CA TYR A 99 -29.25 32.53 -13.06
C TYR A 99 -28.75 31.25 -12.38
N TYR A 100 -29.18 30.07 -12.86
CA TYR A 100 -28.87 28.79 -12.24
C TYR A 100 -27.84 27.92 -12.98
N PHE A 101 -27.62 28.19 -14.26
CA PHE A 101 -26.57 27.50 -15.02
C PHE A 101 -25.75 28.55 -15.76
N GLY A 102 -24.56 28.90 -15.22
CA GLY A 102 -23.71 29.92 -15.80
C GLY A 102 -23.58 29.73 -17.31
N ASP A 103 -23.91 30.76 -18.07
CA ASP A 103 -23.97 30.74 -19.52
C ASP A 103 -22.56 30.53 -20.14
N TYR A 104 -22.23 29.30 -20.40
CA TYR A 104 -20.99 28.89 -21.10
C TYR A 104 -21.01 29.20 -22.61
N ARG A 105 -22.04 29.83 -23.15
CA ARG A 105 -22.20 30.06 -24.59
C ARG A 105 -21.71 31.43 -25.08
N THR A 106 -21.46 32.38 -24.22
CA THR A 106 -21.38 33.76 -24.67
C THR A 106 -20.06 34.25 -25.17
N TYR A 107 -18.90 33.65 -24.76
CA TYR A 107 -17.59 34.10 -25.29
C TYR A 107 -16.53 33.01 -25.25
N ALA A 108 -15.96 32.66 -26.42
CA ALA A 108 -14.71 31.88 -26.47
C ALA A 108 -13.56 32.77 -25.94
N GLU A 109 -13.42 32.82 -24.63
CA GLU A 109 -12.33 33.50 -23.94
C GLU A 109 -11.41 32.48 -23.26
N ARG A 110 -10.09 32.65 -23.48
CA ARG A 110 -9.09 31.81 -22.82
C ARG A 110 -7.94 32.70 -22.39
N SER A 111 -7.41 32.39 -21.22
CA SER A 111 -6.28 33.08 -20.65
C SER A 111 -5.15 32.09 -20.39
N LYS A 112 -3.90 32.53 -20.61
CA LYS A 112 -2.72 31.72 -20.30
C LYS A 112 -1.60 32.59 -19.76
N VAL A 113 -1.02 32.17 -18.65
CA VAL A 113 0.22 32.76 -18.12
C VAL A 113 1.40 32.29 -18.95
N VAL A 114 2.27 33.24 -19.29
CA VAL A 114 3.51 33.01 -20.04
C VAL A 114 4.66 33.60 -19.25
N ILE A 115 5.71 32.79 -19.04
CA ILE A 115 6.93 33.23 -18.37
C ILE A 115 7.99 33.50 -19.42
N GLN A 116 8.56 34.70 -19.41
CA GLN A 116 9.76 35.05 -20.16
C GLN A 116 10.93 35.11 -19.20
N SER A 117 11.67 34.04 -19.07
CA SER A 117 12.87 33.92 -18.24
C SER A 117 13.83 32.90 -18.85
N ASP A 118 15.15 33.08 -18.64
CA ASP A 118 16.15 32.08 -18.97
C ASP A 118 16.52 31.22 -17.75
N ILE A 119 15.83 31.39 -16.62
CA ILE A 119 16.11 30.64 -15.39
C ILE A 119 15.13 29.47 -15.27
N GLY A 120 15.62 28.24 -15.34
CA GLY A 120 14.90 27.04 -14.97
C GLY A 120 15.08 26.77 -13.47
N ILE A 121 14.03 26.29 -12.80
CA ILE A 121 14.07 25.93 -11.38
C ILE A 121 13.60 24.49 -11.23
N ILE A 122 14.38 23.69 -10.50
CA ILE A 122 13.98 22.38 -9.97
C ILE A 122 14.12 22.46 -8.45
N ARG A 123 13.09 22.11 -7.73
CA ARG A 123 13.09 22.09 -6.26
C ARG A 123 12.81 20.70 -5.74
N LYS A 124 13.57 20.26 -4.73
CA LYS A 124 13.32 19.02 -3.99
C LYS A 124 13.06 19.29 -2.51
N SER A 125 12.14 18.51 -1.90
CA SER A 125 11.93 18.53 -0.44
C SER A 125 12.94 17.60 0.24
N SER A 126 13.36 17.95 1.46
CA SER A 126 14.07 17.04 2.35
C SER A 126 13.35 16.97 3.69
N GLY A 127 13.35 15.79 4.31
CA GLY A 127 12.59 15.52 5.55
C GLY A 127 13.10 16.25 6.79
N ASP A 128 14.26 16.85 6.72
CA ASP A 128 14.86 17.70 7.76
C ASP A 128 14.42 19.19 7.67
N GLY A 129 13.45 19.50 6.80
CA GLY A 129 12.99 20.88 6.55
C GLY A 129 13.90 21.65 5.61
N GLU A 130 14.89 20.99 5.01
CA GLU A 130 15.72 21.60 3.99
C GLU A 130 15.01 21.64 2.64
N LEU A 131 15.14 22.75 1.98
CA LEU A 131 14.68 23.01 0.63
C LEU A 131 15.90 23.04 -0.29
N ILE A 132 16.01 22.06 -1.18
CA ILE A 132 17.11 22.02 -2.15
C ILE A 132 16.60 22.57 -3.49
N VAL A 133 17.25 23.60 -3.99
CA VAL A 133 16.89 24.26 -5.24
C VAL A 133 18.06 24.14 -6.23
N TYR A 134 17.73 23.80 -7.47
CA TYR A 134 18.66 23.80 -8.60
C TYR A 134 18.18 24.81 -9.63
N THR A 135 19.08 25.67 -10.07
CA THR A 135 18.83 26.61 -11.15
C THR A 135 19.60 26.23 -12.41
N THR A 136 18.94 26.36 -13.56
CA THR A 136 19.51 26.06 -14.88
C THR A 136 19.30 27.24 -15.81
N ASP A 137 20.11 27.34 -16.82
CA ASP A 137 19.88 28.22 -17.96
C ASP A 137 18.99 27.46 -18.98
N LEU A 138 17.81 27.98 -19.24
CA LEU A 138 16.80 27.28 -20.10
C LEU A 138 17.30 27.16 -21.55
N VAL A 139 18.10 28.10 -22.04
CA VAL A 139 18.57 28.11 -23.42
C VAL A 139 19.62 27.00 -23.65
N SER A 140 20.51 26.80 -22.69
CA SER A 140 21.63 25.84 -22.79
C SER A 140 21.48 24.60 -21.96
N ALA A 141 20.48 24.51 -21.14
CA ALA A 141 20.26 23.47 -20.12
C ALA A 141 21.41 23.30 -19.10
N ARG A 142 22.36 24.27 -19.03
CA ARG A 142 23.51 24.23 -18.11
C ARG A 142 23.10 24.69 -16.72
N PRO A 143 23.74 24.19 -15.66
CA PRO A 143 23.59 24.73 -14.32
C PRO A 143 23.87 26.25 -14.33
N LYS A 144 23.06 27.02 -13.59
CA LYS A 144 23.20 28.48 -13.49
C LYS A 144 23.53 28.87 -12.06
N GLY A 145 24.79 29.18 -11.83
CA GLY A 145 25.26 29.67 -10.52
C GLY A 145 24.95 31.15 -10.30
N SER A 146 25.21 31.60 -9.07
CA SER A 146 25.03 33.00 -8.64
C SER A 146 23.60 33.54 -8.74
N CYS A 147 22.61 32.66 -8.77
CA CYS A 147 21.19 33.00 -8.64
C CYS A 147 20.84 33.22 -7.17
N LYS A 148 20.22 34.36 -6.85
CA LYS A 148 19.67 34.61 -5.52
C LYS A 148 18.33 33.90 -5.39
N VAL A 149 18.24 32.95 -4.48
CA VAL A 149 17.04 32.13 -4.26
C VAL A 149 16.41 32.53 -2.94
N ARG A 150 15.09 32.78 -2.95
CA ARG A 150 14.29 33.11 -1.76
C ARG A 150 13.09 32.22 -1.67
N ALA A 151 12.78 31.78 -0.47
CA ALA A 151 11.57 31.03 -0.15
C ALA A 151 10.59 31.91 0.63
N TYR A 152 9.31 31.85 0.27
CA TYR A 152 8.25 32.63 0.90
C TYR A 152 7.12 31.70 1.33
N ASP A 153 6.47 32.06 2.46
CA ASP A 153 5.24 31.41 2.91
C ASP A 153 4.01 31.90 2.12
N ARG A 154 2.83 31.42 2.51
CA ARG A 154 1.56 31.83 1.88
C ARG A 154 1.18 33.29 2.18
N GLN A 155 1.71 33.87 3.23
CA GLN A 155 1.51 35.25 3.64
C GLN A 155 2.53 36.20 3.02
N ASN A 156 3.38 35.72 2.08
CA ASN A 156 4.48 36.44 1.44
C ASN A 156 5.61 36.88 2.41
N GLN A 157 5.75 36.20 3.56
CA GLN A 157 6.89 36.42 4.43
C GLN A 157 8.09 35.62 3.92
N GLN A 158 9.27 36.24 3.88
CA GLN A 158 10.49 35.57 3.47
C GLN A 158 10.93 34.59 4.58
N LEU A 159 10.97 33.29 4.28
CA LEU A 159 11.39 32.25 5.20
C LEU A 159 12.91 32.05 5.19
N ALA A 160 13.52 32.06 3.99
CA ALA A 160 14.95 31.83 3.82
C ALA A 160 15.46 32.44 2.52
N GLU A 161 16.78 32.63 2.47
CA GLU A 161 17.53 33.14 1.30
C GLU A 161 18.86 32.42 1.16
N ALA A 162 19.25 32.06 -0.06
CA ALA A 162 20.57 31.52 -0.40
C ALA A 162 20.97 31.93 -1.82
N VAL A 163 22.24 31.71 -2.14
CA VAL A 163 22.80 31.95 -3.50
C VAL A 163 23.25 30.60 -4.06
N THR A 164 22.93 30.31 -5.31
CA THR A 164 23.33 29.04 -5.94
C THR A 164 24.83 29.00 -6.24
N ASP A 165 25.43 27.83 -6.03
CA ASP A 165 26.83 27.55 -6.36
C ASP A 165 27.04 27.35 -7.87
N SER A 166 28.27 26.97 -8.28
CA SER A 166 28.63 26.74 -9.70
C SER A 166 27.81 25.64 -10.37
N GLU A 167 27.29 24.70 -9.59
CA GLU A 167 26.39 23.63 -10.04
C GLU A 167 24.91 24.03 -10.01
N GLY A 168 24.64 25.32 -9.77
CA GLY A 168 23.29 25.88 -9.69
C GLY A 168 22.51 25.42 -8.46
N ARG A 169 23.18 24.89 -7.43
CA ARG A 169 22.55 24.32 -6.23
C ARG A 169 22.54 25.34 -5.08
N ALA A 170 21.39 25.47 -4.42
CA ALA A 170 21.23 26.16 -3.15
C ALA A 170 20.47 25.31 -2.16
N VAL A 171 20.79 25.43 -0.88
CA VAL A 171 20.07 24.79 0.22
C VAL A 171 19.52 25.87 1.13
N LEU A 172 18.20 25.86 1.37
CA LEU A 172 17.51 26.79 2.24
C LEU A 172 16.93 26.03 3.43
N LYS A 173 17.13 26.55 4.64
CA LYS A 173 16.51 26.03 5.86
C LYS A 173 15.30 26.88 6.17
N CYS A 174 14.12 26.32 5.97
CA CYS A 174 12.85 26.99 6.22
C CYS A 174 12.26 26.49 7.55
N GLY A 175 11.96 27.41 8.47
CA GLY A 175 11.28 27.06 9.73
C GLY A 175 9.83 26.61 9.54
N ASP A 176 9.20 27.13 8.48
CA ASP A 176 7.83 26.85 8.08
C ASP A 176 7.76 26.27 6.65
N GLU A 177 6.58 25.74 6.26
CA GLU A 177 6.36 25.17 4.93
C GLU A 177 6.38 26.28 3.86
N PRO A 178 7.32 26.24 2.90
CA PRO A 178 7.39 27.23 1.85
C PRO A 178 6.24 27.07 0.85
N TYR A 179 5.74 28.20 0.35
CA TYR A 179 4.67 28.26 -0.65
C TYR A 179 5.17 28.65 -2.03
N THR A 180 6.14 29.56 -2.12
CA THR A 180 6.72 30.00 -3.38
C THR A 180 8.23 30.10 -3.24
N VAL A 181 8.95 29.66 -4.28
CA VAL A 181 10.39 29.88 -4.44
C VAL A 181 10.64 30.78 -5.62
N LEU A 182 11.40 31.86 -5.39
CA LEU A 182 11.83 32.86 -6.36
C LEU A 182 13.34 32.72 -6.61
N ALA A 183 13.78 32.65 -7.86
CA ALA A 183 15.19 32.73 -8.23
C ALA A 183 15.42 33.92 -9.14
N GLU A 184 16.45 34.73 -8.81
CA GLU A 184 16.78 35.97 -9.53
C GLU A 184 18.25 36.00 -9.89
N ALA A 185 18.56 36.46 -11.12
CA ALA A 185 19.90 36.75 -11.58
C ALA A 185 19.89 37.78 -12.73
N ASN A 186 20.73 38.80 -12.69
CA ASN A 186 20.96 39.79 -13.78
C ASN A 186 19.66 40.43 -14.30
N GLY A 187 18.71 40.75 -13.43
CA GLY A 187 17.42 41.34 -13.79
C GLY A 187 16.39 40.38 -14.38
N ASP A 188 16.69 39.10 -14.39
CA ASP A 188 15.80 38.00 -14.74
C ASP A 188 15.27 37.32 -13.46
N ALA A 189 14.03 36.85 -13.48
CA ALA A 189 13.37 36.22 -12.36
C ALA A 189 12.48 35.03 -12.79
N ALA A 190 12.53 33.97 -12.05
CA ALA A 190 11.71 32.79 -12.23
C ALA A 190 11.17 32.30 -10.88
N PHE A 191 10.06 31.59 -10.89
CA PHE A 191 9.42 31.09 -9.68
C PHE A 191 8.89 29.71 -9.87
N VAL A 192 8.75 29.02 -8.75
CA VAL A 192 8.02 27.77 -8.66
C VAL A 192 7.11 27.79 -7.43
N ARG A 193 5.86 27.42 -7.63
CA ARG A 193 4.90 27.22 -6.54
C ARG A 193 5.13 25.83 -5.94
N VAL A 194 5.18 25.75 -4.61
CA VAL A 194 5.62 24.53 -3.90
C VAL A 194 4.52 23.90 -3.04
N GLU A 195 3.27 24.13 -3.36
CA GLU A 195 2.19 23.40 -2.70
C GLU A 195 2.17 21.93 -3.12
N ARG A 196 1.56 21.09 -2.27
CA ARG A 196 1.58 19.62 -2.44
C ARG A 196 1.00 19.16 -3.78
N GLY A 197 -0.04 19.83 -4.27
CA GLY A 197 -0.70 19.52 -5.54
C GLY A 197 0.11 19.86 -6.80
N ALA A 198 1.16 20.69 -6.69
CA ALA A 198 2.01 21.12 -7.81
C ALA A 198 3.29 20.28 -7.96
N ALA A 199 3.50 19.25 -7.14
CA ALA A 199 4.66 18.36 -7.27
C ALA A 199 4.53 17.45 -8.50
N LEU A 200 5.67 17.08 -9.10
CA LEU A 200 5.72 16.10 -10.19
C LEU A 200 5.10 14.78 -9.74
N SER A 201 4.26 14.20 -10.58
CA SER A 201 3.55 12.97 -10.28
C SER A 201 4.51 11.79 -10.12
N LEU A 202 4.32 11.03 -9.04
CA LEU A 202 5.03 9.79 -8.76
C LEU A 202 4.17 8.54 -9.03
N SER A 203 2.92 8.69 -9.47
CA SER A 203 1.94 7.61 -9.64
C SER A 203 2.38 6.51 -10.64
N ASN A 204 3.22 6.87 -11.60
CA ASN A 204 3.73 5.97 -12.62
C ASN A 204 5.02 5.24 -12.24
N PHE A 205 5.49 5.38 -10.99
CA PHE A 205 6.74 4.80 -10.51
C PHE A 205 6.51 3.90 -9.29
N ASP A 206 7.32 2.84 -9.15
CA ASP A 206 7.30 1.95 -7.98
C ASP A 206 8.01 2.63 -6.79
N VAL A 207 7.31 3.52 -6.12
CA VAL A 207 7.82 4.35 -5.01
C VAL A 207 7.15 4.08 -3.67
N GLY A 208 6.29 3.05 -3.60
CA GLY A 208 5.58 2.66 -2.38
C GLY A 208 6.47 1.93 -1.38
N GLY A 209 6.03 1.94 -0.12
CA GLY A 209 6.74 1.26 0.98
C GLY A 209 6.38 1.81 2.36
N THR A 210 7.21 1.49 3.34
CA THR A 210 7.10 2.04 4.70
C THR A 210 7.59 3.48 4.74
N THR A 211 6.94 4.32 5.52
CA THR A 211 7.36 5.71 5.75
C THR A 211 8.03 5.85 7.12
N ASP A 212 9.06 6.66 7.21
CA ASP A 212 9.63 7.07 8.49
C ASP A 212 8.95 8.34 9.03
N THR A 213 9.12 8.60 10.31
CA THR A 213 8.68 9.86 10.92
C THR A 213 9.90 10.60 11.45
N LYS A 214 10.27 11.70 10.82
CA LYS A 214 11.43 12.52 11.19
C LYS A 214 12.76 11.73 11.20
N GLY A 215 12.92 10.75 10.29
CA GLY A 215 14.10 9.89 10.22
C GLY A 215 14.22 8.88 11.36
N ILE A 216 13.16 8.65 12.14
CA ILE A 216 13.10 7.67 13.22
C ILE A 216 12.12 6.56 12.83
N LYS A 217 12.59 5.32 12.87
CA LYS A 217 11.77 4.11 12.73
C LYS A 217 11.63 3.43 14.08
N GLY A 218 10.44 2.94 14.39
CA GLY A 218 10.17 2.21 15.63
C GLY A 218 9.29 1.00 15.43
N TYR A 219 9.72 -0.14 15.94
CA TYR A 219 8.98 -1.39 15.91
C TYR A 219 8.46 -1.71 17.31
N LEU A 220 7.15 -1.52 17.52
CA LEU A 220 6.47 -1.81 18.78
C LEU A 220 5.79 -3.18 18.69
N PHE A 221 6.18 -4.11 19.57
CA PHE A 221 5.63 -5.47 19.59
C PHE A 221 5.45 -5.99 21.01
N GLY A 222 4.59 -7.00 21.16
CA GLY A 222 4.36 -7.72 22.41
C GLY A 222 4.92 -9.14 22.35
N GLU A 223 4.97 -9.79 23.49
CA GLU A 223 5.42 -11.18 23.61
C GLU A 223 4.40 -12.21 23.10
N ARG A 224 3.17 -11.81 22.79
CA ARG A 224 2.07 -12.64 22.25
C ARG A 224 1.04 -11.79 21.52
N GLY A 225 0.01 -12.41 20.94
CA GLY A 225 -1.02 -11.74 20.13
C GLY A 225 -2.32 -11.42 20.89
N VAL A 226 -2.57 -12.07 22.04
CA VAL A 226 -3.77 -11.87 22.85
C VAL A 226 -3.46 -12.02 24.32
N TRP A 227 -4.07 -11.16 25.15
CA TRP A 227 -3.95 -11.14 26.61
C TRP A 227 -5.33 -11.30 27.23
N ARG A 228 -5.37 -11.78 28.49
CA ARG A 228 -6.61 -11.87 29.26
C ARG A 228 -6.73 -10.70 30.22
N PRO A 229 -7.94 -10.31 30.59
CA PRO A 229 -8.12 -9.41 31.71
C PRO A 229 -7.39 -9.94 32.96
N GLY A 230 -6.56 -9.09 33.59
CA GLY A 230 -5.69 -9.41 34.71
C GLY A 230 -4.27 -9.87 34.34
N ASP A 231 -3.96 -10.07 33.05
CA ASP A 231 -2.61 -10.43 32.60
C ASP A 231 -1.65 -9.23 32.67
N GLU A 232 -0.36 -9.53 32.87
CA GLU A 232 0.73 -8.61 32.58
C GLU A 232 1.00 -8.62 31.06
N ILE A 233 1.28 -7.44 30.53
CA ILE A 233 1.57 -7.19 29.12
C ILE A 233 2.98 -6.64 29.01
N TYR A 234 3.84 -7.34 28.29
CA TYR A 234 5.21 -6.89 28.03
C TYR A 234 5.31 -6.38 26.60
N LEU A 235 5.58 -5.09 26.45
CA LEU A 235 5.79 -4.46 25.15
C LEU A 235 7.26 -4.07 25.01
N THR A 236 7.78 -4.26 23.82
CA THR A 236 9.11 -3.85 23.44
C THR A 236 9.02 -2.89 22.26
N LEU A 237 9.68 -1.74 22.36
CA LEU A 237 9.92 -0.82 21.26
C LEU A 237 11.39 -0.92 20.88
N ILE A 238 11.68 -1.27 19.64
CA ILE A 238 13.03 -1.12 19.06
C ILE A 238 13.02 0.13 18.19
N VAL A 239 13.97 1.02 18.43
CA VAL A 239 14.11 2.28 17.68
C VAL A 239 15.37 2.23 16.84
N ALA A 240 15.27 2.67 15.60
CA ALA A 240 16.39 2.86 14.68
C ALA A 240 16.32 4.24 14.04
N SER A 241 17.47 4.83 13.77
CA SER A 241 17.60 6.12 13.09
C SER A 241 18.89 6.13 12.29
N ASP A 242 18.89 6.82 11.15
CA ASP A 242 20.09 7.08 10.36
C ASP A 242 21.07 8.01 11.11
N ASN A 243 20.54 8.88 11.97
CA ASN A 243 21.32 9.72 12.86
C ASN A 243 21.58 9.03 14.20
N PRO A 244 22.73 9.26 14.84
CA PRO A 244 23.01 8.71 16.17
C PRO A 244 21.91 9.13 17.16
N LEU A 245 21.30 8.15 17.80
CA LEU A 245 20.31 8.41 18.85
C LEU A 245 21.05 8.85 20.13
N PRO A 246 20.52 9.84 20.88
CA PRO A 246 21.07 10.21 22.17
C PRO A 246 21.07 9.03 23.12
N GLU A 247 22.18 8.84 23.85
CA GLU A 247 22.26 7.85 24.91
C GLU A 247 21.21 8.16 25.99
N ASN A 248 20.54 7.13 26.48
CA ASN A 248 19.52 7.23 27.55
C ASN A 248 18.32 8.15 27.24
N HIS A 249 18.05 8.44 25.97
CA HIS A 249 16.83 9.18 25.61
C HIS A 249 15.60 8.36 26.04
N PRO A 250 14.64 8.96 26.78
CA PRO A 250 13.47 8.22 27.26
C PRO A 250 12.49 7.94 26.14
N ALA A 251 11.82 6.78 26.23
CA ALA A 251 10.62 6.47 25.47
C ALA A 251 9.42 6.48 26.42
N SER A 252 8.34 7.16 26.07
CA SER A 252 7.08 7.12 26.80
C SER A 252 6.07 6.21 26.11
N LEU A 253 5.19 5.59 26.88
CA LEU A 253 4.11 4.74 26.38
C LEU A 253 2.83 5.07 27.11
N GLU A 254 1.77 5.31 26.34
CA GLU A 254 0.40 5.52 26.80
C GLU A 254 -0.44 4.30 26.42
N PHE A 255 -1.29 3.82 27.34
CA PHE A 255 -2.12 2.65 27.15
C PHE A 255 -3.60 2.99 27.33
N TYR A 256 -4.36 2.84 26.24
CA TYR A 256 -5.77 3.21 26.15
C TYR A 256 -6.67 1.98 26.08
N ASN A 257 -7.80 2.04 26.82
CA ASN A 257 -8.83 1.01 26.74
C ASN A 257 -9.65 1.11 25.43
N PRO A 258 -10.54 0.13 25.11
CA PRO A 258 -11.37 0.17 23.90
C PRO A 258 -12.27 1.40 23.76
N ASN A 259 -12.56 2.10 24.87
CA ASN A 259 -13.35 3.34 24.86
C ASN A 259 -12.48 4.60 24.63
N GLY A 260 -11.19 4.43 24.37
CA GLY A 260 -10.26 5.55 24.15
C GLY A 260 -9.78 6.26 25.41
N GLN A 261 -10.07 5.72 26.61
CA GLN A 261 -9.63 6.31 27.87
C GLN A 261 -8.20 5.88 28.19
N LEU A 262 -7.35 6.81 28.60
CA LEU A 262 -6.00 6.52 29.08
C LEU A 262 -6.09 5.78 30.43
N VAL A 263 -5.55 4.57 30.48
CA VAL A 263 -5.58 3.72 31.67
C VAL A 263 -4.23 3.70 32.39
N GLN A 264 -3.15 3.67 31.65
CA GLN A 264 -1.79 3.60 32.18
C GLN A 264 -0.81 4.34 31.29
N SER A 265 0.19 4.97 31.89
CA SER A 265 1.38 5.47 31.21
C SER A 265 2.64 4.86 31.81
N ALA A 266 3.67 4.70 31.01
CA ALA A 266 4.96 4.18 31.41
C ALA A 266 6.09 4.91 30.68
N VAL A 267 7.25 5.03 31.33
CA VAL A 267 8.45 5.64 30.75
C VAL A 267 9.60 4.65 30.89
N SER A 268 10.30 4.41 29.79
CA SER A 268 11.58 3.68 29.76
C SER A 268 12.70 4.69 29.72
N SER A 269 13.42 4.87 30.81
CA SER A 269 14.45 5.89 30.98
C SER A 269 15.84 5.49 30.45
N GLY A 270 15.99 4.28 29.96
CA GLY A 270 17.25 3.80 29.38
C GLY A 270 17.00 2.89 28.19
N SER A 271 17.85 2.98 27.18
CA SER A 271 17.85 2.06 26.06
C SER A 271 19.14 1.25 26.00
N THR A 272 19.02 0.03 25.51
CA THR A 272 20.18 -0.80 25.19
C THR A 272 20.12 -1.11 23.71
N ASP A 273 20.99 -0.52 22.91
CA ASP A 273 21.01 -0.62 21.45
C ASP A 273 19.63 -0.31 20.81
N GLY A 274 18.94 0.74 21.30
CA GLY A 274 17.64 1.17 20.83
C GLY A 274 16.44 0.35 21.35
N ILE A 275 16.67 -0.62 22.24
CA ILE A 275 15.59 -1.44 22.84
C ILE A 275 15.05 -0.76 24.11
N HIS A 276 13.74 -0.49 24.11
CA HIS A 276 12.97 -0.03 25.26
C HIS A 276 11.93 -1.07 25.63
N THR A 277 11.77 -1.36 26.92
CA THR A 277 10.79 -2.34 27.41
C THR A 277 9.78 -1.69 28.35
N PHE A 278 8.52 -2.09 28.23
CA PHE A 278 7.42 -1.59 29.05
C PHE A 278 6.66 -2.76 29.64
N LYS A 279 6.27 -2.61 30.90
CA LYS A 279 5.40 -3.55 31.61
C LYS A 279 4.10 -2.85 31.94
N LEU A 280 3.00 -3.37 31.41
CA LEU A 280 1.65 -2.91 31.63
C LEU A 280 0.83 -4.01 32.33
N ARG A 281 -0.28 -3.65 32.90
CA ARG A 281 -1.16 -4.62 33.57
C ARG A 281 -2.61 -4.25 33.35
N THR A 282 -3.43 -5.24 33.03
CA THR A 282 -4.89 -5.11 33.10
C THR A 282 -5.41 -5.69 34.41
N THR A 283 -6.61 -5.30 34.80
CA THR A 283 -7.31 -5.90 35.98
C THR A 283 -8.25 -7.01 35.50
N PRO A 284 -8.65 -7.94 36.39
CA PRO A 284 -9.66 -8.95 36.01
C PRO A 284 -11.00 -8.37 35.56
N ALA A 285 -11.30 -7.13 35.94
CA ALA A 285 -12.51 -6.41 35.54
C ALA A 285 -12.31 -5.52 34.31
N SER A 286 -11.11 -5.51 33.71
CA SER A 286 -10.82 -4.74 32.51
C SER A 286 -11.69 -5.21 31.34
N PRO A 287 -12.21 -4.27 30.50
CA PRO A 287 -13.04 -4.62 29.36
C PRO A 287 -12.23 -5.43 28.32
N THR A 288 -12.90 -6.40 27.70
CA THR A 288 -12.36 -7.07 26.51
C THR A 288 -12.47 -6.16 25.30
N GLY A 289 -11.64 -6.39 24.29
CA GLY A 289 -11.64 -5.64 23.02
C GLY A 289 -10.23 -5.24 22.60
N ILE A 290 -10.18 -4.32 21.66
CA ILE A 290 -8.91 -3.78 21.12
C ILE A 290 -8.49 -2.57 21.95
N TRP A 291 -7.42 -2.74 22.69
CA TRP A 291 -6.72 -1.69 23.41
C TRP A 291 -5.65 -1.10 22.52
N ARG A 292 -5.23 0.13 22.76
CA ARG A 292 -4.21 0.82 21.97
C ARG A 292 -3.02 1.20 22.85
N ALA A 293 -1.85 0.75 22.47
CA ALA A 293 -0.58 1.19 23.01
C ALA A 293 0.05 2.21 22.05
N LYS A 294 0.40 3.40 22.57
CA LYS A 294 1.02 4.49 21.82
C LYS A 294 2.35 4.83 22.45
N ALA A 295 3.44 4.52 21.78
CA ALA A 295 4.79 4.83 22.21
C ALA A 295 5.30 6.09 21.52
N THR A 296 5.99 6.96 22.25
CA THR A 296 6.61 8.19 21.70
C THR A 296 8.10 8.20 22.01
N PHE A 297 8.91 8.49 20.99
CA PHE A 297 10.36 8.64 21.08
C PHE A 297 10.84 9.73 20.12
N GLY A 298 11.59 10.73 20.61
CA GLY A 298 12.15 11.80 19.76
C GLY A 298 11.11 12.58 18.96
N GLY A 299 9.85 12.65 19.45
CA GLY A 299 8.72 13.26 18.72
C GLY A 299 8.10 12.40 17.63
N ALA A 300 8.62 11.17 17.38
CA ALA A 300 7.97 10.15 16.57
C ALA A 300 7.03 9.30 17.43
N THR A 301 5.92 8.87 16.85
CA THR A 301 4.88 8.08 17.54
C THR A 301 4.68 6.74 16.84
N PHE A 302 4.59 5.67 17.65
CA PHE A 302 4.41 4.30 17.19
C PHE A 302 3.23 3.68 17.92
N GLU A 303 2.29 3.11 17.17
CA GLU A 303 1.08 2.55 17.74
C GLU A 303 1.00 1.04 17.51
N LYS A 304 0.35 0.35 18.47
CA LYS A 304 0.04 -1.06 18.38
C LYS A 304 -1.30 -1.35 19.04
N ASN A 305 -2.12 -2.08 18.31
CA ASN A 305 -3.35 -2.66 18.83
C ASN A 305 -3.03 -3.87 19.71
N ILE A 306 -3.59 -3.89 20.92
CA ILE A 306 -3.43 -4.92 21.94
C ILE A 306 -4.78 -5.58 22.15
N ARG A 307 -4.92 -6.82 21.74
CA ARG A 307 -6.17 -7.56 21.93
C ARG A 307 -6.24 -8.13 23.34
N VAL A 308 -7.19 -7.66 24.14
CA VAL A 308 -7.51 -8.22 25.44
C VAL A 308 -8.83 -8.98 25.34
N ASP A 309 -8.80 -10.29 25.61
CA ASP A 309 -9.98 -11.14 25.42
C ASP A 309 -10.01 -12.28 26.44
N ALA A 310 -11.20 -12.80 26.72
CA ALA A 310 -11.41 -13.92 27.62
C ALA A 310 -11.14 -15.26 26.89
N VAL A 311 -9.88 -15.54 26.61
CA VAL A 311 -9.47 -16.72 25.83
C VAL A 311 -8.96 -17.86 26.70
N LYS A 312 -9.21 -19.11 26.25
CA LYS A 312 -8.58 -20.32 26.76
C LYS A 312 -7.39 -20.69 25.88
N PRO A 313 -6.21 -21.00 26.44
CA PRO A 313 -5.11 -21.53 25.64
C PRO A 313 -5.51 -22.84 24.94
N ASN A 314 -5.06 -22.99 23.70
CA ASN A 314 -5.15 -24.27 23.02
C ASN A 314 -4.33 -25.32 23.79
N ARG A 315 -4.83 -26.54 23.86
CA ARG A 315 -4.12 -27.69 24.44
C ARG A 315 -3.58 -28.63 23.37
N MET A 316 -4.08 -28.46 22.14
CA MET A 316 -3.63 -29.16 20.97
C MET A 316 -3.04 -28.17 19.96
N LYS A 317 -1.96 -28.59 19.31
CA LYS A 317 -1.43 -27.95 18.12
C LYS A 317 -2.16 -28.53 16.93
N ILE A 318 -2.79 -27.65 16.14
CA ILE A 318 -3.55 -28.02 14.94
C ILE A 318 -2.75 -27.53 13.73
N GLU A 319 -2.50 -28.40 12.79
CA GLU A 319 -1.94 -28.08 11.49
C GLU A 319 -2.95 -28.44 10.42
N MET A 320 -3.47 -27.44 9.73
CA MET A 320 -4.44 -27.59 8.66
C MET A 320 -3.83 -27.13 7.34
N ARG A 321 -3.98 -27.94 6.31
CA ARG A 321 -3.60 -27.62 4.93
C ARG A 321 -4.82 -27.82 4.04
N LEU A 322 -5.26 -26.75 3.37
CA LEU A 322 -6.39 -26.75 2.48
C LEU A 322 -5.92 -26.51 1.03
N GLY A 323 -6.45 -27.31 0.09
CA GLY A 323 -6.12 -27.20 -1.31
C GLY A 323 -4.60 -27.26 -1.57
N ASP A 324 -4.09 -26.33 -2.38
CA ASP A 324 -2.65 -26.18 -2.65
C ASP A 324 -1.93 -25.26 -1.65
N GLY A 325 -2.63 -24.79 -0.62
CA GLY A 325 -2.14 -23.87 0.42
C GLY A 325 -2.45 -22.39 0.14
N GLN A 326 -2.86 -22.03 -1.06
CA GLN A 326 -3.25 -20.66 -1.44
C GLN A 326 -4.70 -20.58 -1.94
N THR A 327 -5.10 -21.55 -2.77
CA THR A 327 -6.44 -21.62 -3.37
C THR A 327 -7.11 -22.94 -3.04
N VAL A 328 -8.38 -22.86 -2.73
CA VAL A 328 -9.27 -24.00 -2.44
C VAL A 328 -10.29 -24.10 -3.55
N ASP A 329 -10.41 -25.28 -4.15
CA ASP A 329 -11.47 -25.56 -5.11
C ASP A 329 -12.78 -25.79 -4.36
N ALA A 330 -13.85 -25.09 -4.76
CA ALA A 330 -15.15 -25.23 -4.13
C ALA A 330 -15.89 -26.53 -4.54
N LYS A 331 -15.62 -27.06 -5.74
CA LYS A 331 -16.23 -28.31 -6.24
C LYS A 331 -15.52 -29.54 -5.70
N GLU A 332 -14.20 -29.49 -5.65
CA GLU A 332 -13.34 -30.58 -5.19
C GLU A 332 -12.57 -30.12 -3.93
N PHE A 333 -13.33 -29.79 -2.88
CA PHE A 333 -12.70 -29.37 -1.63
C PHE A 333 -11.92 -30.52 -1.00
N THR A 334 -10.63 -30.32 -0.87
CA THR A 334 -9.72 -31.26 -0.23
C THR A 334 -8.80 -30.57 0.77
N GLY A 335 -8.49 -31.26 1.84
CA GLY A 335 -7.54 -30.77 2.83
C GLY A 335 -7.11 -31.87 3.78
N ARG A 336 -6.10 -31.61 4.56
CA ARG A 336 -5.62 -32.49 5.62
C ARG A 336 -5.44 -31.71 6.92
N LEU A 337 -5.97 -32.26 7.99
CA LEU A 337 -5.77 -31.80 9.35
C LEU A 337 -4.92 -32.79 10.10
N THR A 338 -3.98 -32.29 10.92
CA THR A 338 -3.25 -33.08 11.93
C THR A 338 -3.36 -32.34 13.26
N ALA A 339 -3.84 -33.03 14.29
CA ALA A 339 -3.98 -32.53 15.64
C ALA A 339 -3.06 -33.33 16.59
N ARG A 340 -2.27 -32.62 17.38
CA ARG A 340 -1.40 -33.21 18.41
C ARG A 340 -1.54 -32.42 19.69
N TRP A 341 -1.54 -33.13 20.81
CA TRP A 341 -1.40 -32.46 22.10
C TRP A 341 -0.08 -31.68 22.17
N LEU A 342 -0.05 -30.58 22.90
CA LEU A 342 1.17 -29.74 23.00
C LEU A 342 2.37 -30.50 23.61
N HIS A 343 2.12 -31.56 24.36
CA HIS A 343 3.18 -32.46 24.87
C HIS A 343 3.67 -33.48 23.83
N GLY A 344 3.12 -33.47 22.59
CA GLY A 344 3.59 -34.26 21.44
C GLY A 344 2.77 -35.48 21.06
N ALA A 345 1.87 -35.99 21.93
CA ALA A 345 1.02 -37.14 21.62
C ALA A 345 -0.02 -36.80 20.52
N PRO A 346 -0.38 -37.77 19.64
CA PRO A 346 -1.46 -37.57 18.69
C PRO A 346 -2.80 -37.38 19.39
N ALA A 347 -3.64 -36.48 18.91
CA ALA A 347 -5.01 -36.29 19.38
C ALA A 347 -5.95 -37.30 18.69
N ALA A 348 -5.79 -38.59 19.03
CA ALA A 348 -6.56 -39.65 18.44
C ALA A 348 -8.02 -39.64 18.91
N GLY A 349 -8.97 -40.00 18.01
CA GLY A 349 -10.39 -40.08 18.32
C GLY A 349 -11.07 -38.77 18.72
N SER A 350 -10.46 -37.64 18.39
CA SER A 350 -10.98 -36.29 18.70
C SER A 350 -11.99 -35.85 17.63
N LYS A 351 -13.18 -35.37 18.06
CA LYS A 351 -14.16 -34.77 17.15
C LYS A 351 -13.58 -33.49 16.53
N VAL A 352 -13.83 -33.30 15.24
CA VAL A 352 -13.38 -32.12 14.47
C VAL A 352 -14.60 -31.50 13.79
N THR A 353 -14.70 -30.19 13.85
CA THR A 353 -15.66 -29.43 13.02
C THR A 353 -14.90 -28.35 12.26
N LEU A 354 -15.21 -28.15 10.98
CA LEU A 354 -14.66 -27.12 10.13
C LEU A 354 -15.77 -26.19 9.64
N GLN A 355 -15.66 -24.91 9.94
CA GLN A 355 -16.56 -23.86 9.48
C GLN A 355 -15.86 -23.00 8.44
N ALA A 356 -16.58 -22.59 7.40
CA ALA A 356 -16.12 -21.64 6.39
C ALA A 356 -16.98 -20.38 6.46
N GLN A 357 -16.34 -19.26 6.66
CA GLN A 357 -16.94 -17.93 6.49
C GLN A 357 -16.46 -17.37 5.16
N LEU A 358 -17.42 -17.13 4.24
CA LEU A 358 -17.14 -16.73 2.85
C LEU A 358 -17.53 -15.28 2.64
N SER A 359 -16.73 -14.56 1.87
CA SER A 359 -16.98 -13.16 1.49
C SER A 359 -16.44 -12.89 0.10
N GLN A 360 -17.01 -11.91 -0.59
CA GLN A 360 -16.54 -11.51 -1.90
C GLN A 360 -15.18 -10.80 -1.84
N ILE A 361 -14.30 -11.13 -2.80
CA ILE A 361 -13.05 -10.39 -3.07
C ILE A 361 -12.95 -10.10 -4.57
N PRO A 362 -12.23 -9.03 -4.96
CA PRO A 362 -11.91 -8.80 -6.37
C PRO A 362 -11.04 -9.94 -6.93
N THR A 363 -11.46 -10.54 -8.03
CA THR A 363 -10.69 -11.59 -8.71
C THR A 363 -9.56 -10.98 -9.50
N ARG A 364 -8.31 -11.35 -9.20
CA ARG A 364 -7.12 -10.82 -9.86
C ARG A 364 -6.12 -11.93 -10.15
N PHE A 365 -5.52 -11.91 -11.34
CA PHE A 365 -4.47 -12.84 -11.74
C PHE A 365 -3.18 -12.09 -12.06
N LYS A 366 -2.07 -12.58 -11.51
CA LYS A 366 -0.74 -12.06 -11.80
C LYS A 366 -0.45 -12.25 -13.30
N GLY A 367 -0.09 -11.18 -14.00
CA GLY A 367 0.11 -11.21 -15.46
C GLY A 367 -1.06 -10.66 -16.27
N TYR A 368 -2.21 -10.39 -15.65
CA TYR A 368 -3.39 -9.82 -16.30
C TYR A 368 -3.96 -8.62 -15.52
N PRO A 369 -3.13 -7.58 -15.22
CA PRO A 369 -3.56 -6.45 -14.38
C PRO A 369 -4.68 -5.62 -15.02
N ASP A 370 -4.71 -5.56 -16.36
CA ASP A 370 -5.65 -4.75 -17.16
C ASP A 370 -6.94 -5.50 -17.54
N TYR A 371 -7.22 -6.63 -16.87
CA TYR A 371 -8.40 -7.42 -17.16
C TYR A 371 -9.37 -7.41 -15.96
N SER A 372 -10.67 -7.31 -16.27
CA SER A 372 -11.76 -7.51 -15.32
C SER A 372 -12.23 -8.96 -15.36
N PHE A 373 -12.29 -9.60 -14.18
CA PHE A 373 -12.70 -11.02 -14.05
C PHE A 373 -14.00 -11.22 -13.29
N ASP A 374 -14.52 -10.22 -12.59
CA ASP A 374 -15.73 -10.35 -11.82
C ASP A 374 -16.98 -10.02 -12.66
N ASP A 375 -18.11 -10.70 -12.36
CA ASP A 375 -19.40 -10.37 -12.94
C ASP A 375 -20.15 -9.39 -12.02
N ALA A 376 -20.12 -8.09 -12.35
CA ALA A 376 -20.78 -7.04 -11.59
C ALA A 376 -22.32 -7.19 -11.53
N THR A 377 -22.93 -8.06 -12.34
CA THR A 377 -24.37 -8.36 -12.25
C THR A 377 -24.71 -9.32 -11.13
N LYS A 378 -23.70 -9.97 -10.52
CA LYS A 378 -23.84 -10.88 -9.40
C LYS A 378 -23.36 -10.18 -8.11
N GLN A 379 -23.95 -10.55 -7.00
CA GLN A 379 -23.56 -10.10 -5.67
C GLN A 379 -23.56 -11.28 -4.72
N PHE A 380 -22.47 -11.49 -4.01
CA PHE A 380 -22.36 -12.53 -3.01
C PHE A 380 -22.52 -11.93 -1.60
N ALA A 381 -23.52 -12.35 -0.86
CA ALA A 381 -23.69 -11.98 0.54
C ALA A 381 -22.76 -12.81 1.42
N PRO A 382 -22.04 -12.21 2.39
CA PRO A 382 -21.24 -12.99 3.32
C PRO A 382 -22.07 -14.07 4.02
N GLU A 383 -21.54 -15.28 4.08
CA GLU A 383 -22.19 -16.42 4.72
C GLU A 383 -21.21 -17.25 5.53
N GLU A 384 -21.74 -17.93 6.56
CA GLU A 384 -21.00 -18.87 7.38
C GLU A 384 -21.70 -20.23 7.36
N ARG A 385 -20.94 -21.29 7.11
CA ARG A 385 -21.46 -22.66 7.10
C ARG A 385 -20.47 -23.67 7.67
N GLU A 386 -20.97 -24.69 8.35
CA GLU A 386 -20.17 -25.87 8.69
C GLU A 386 -20.01 -26.76 7.46
N ILE A 387 -18.77 -27.03 7.08
CA ILE A 387 -18.44 -27.74 5.84
C ILE A 387 -17.94 -29.16 6.07
N VAL A 388 -17.25 -29.42 7.18
CA VAL A 388 -16.80 -30.79 7.55
C VAL A 388 -17.06 -31.05 9.02
N SER A 389 -17.52 -32.27 9.32
CA SER A 389 -17.57 -32.84 10.68
C SER A 389 -17.02 -34.26 10.62
N GLY A 390 -16.12 -34.63 11.54
CA GLY A 390 -15.43 -35.91 11.51
C GLY A 390 -14.70 -36.22 12.81
N THR A 391 -13.89 -37.27 12.80
CA THR A 391 -13.09 -37.73 13.95
C THR A 391 -11.69 -38.07 13.49
N THR A 392 -10.65 -37.63 14.23
CA THR A 392 -9.26 -37.94 13.93
C THR A 392 -8.94 -39.42 14.08
N GLY A 393 -8.04 -39.91 13.21
CA GLY A 393 -7.52 -41.29 13.30
C GLY A 393 -6.54 -41.48 14.48
N ALA A 394 -5.96 -42.66 14.61
CA ALA A 394 -5.01 -43.01 15.66
C ALA A 394 -3.73 -42.16 15.62
N ASP A 395 -3.37 -41.67 14.48
CA ASP A 395 -2.23 -40.73 14.24
C ASP A 395 -2.57 -39.25 14.51
N GLY A 396 -3.81 -38.95 14.89
CA GLY A 396 -4.31 -37.59 15.07
C GLY A 396 -4.63 -36.86 13.75
N ALA A 397 -4.68 -37.57 12.62
CA ALA A 397 -4.96 -36.98 11.32
C ALA A 397 -6.46 -37.17 10.90
N LEU A 398 -6.95 -36.23 10.10
CA LEU A 398 -8.26 -36.30 9.44
C LEU A 398 -8.13 -35.76 8.03
N GLN A 399 -8.64 -36.51 7.05
CA GLN A 399 -8.82 -36.01 5.70
C GLN A 399 -10.08 -35.13 5.65
N LEU A 400 -9.93 -33.92 5.13
CA LEU A 400 -11.03 -32.96 5.03
C LEU A 400 -11.54 -32.97 3.59
N THR A 401 -12.75 -33.46 3.39
CA THR A 401 -13.41 -33.46 2.08
C THR A 401 -14.86 -33.04 2.26
N THR A 402 -15.40 -32.27 1.32
CA THR A 402 -16.81 -31.86 1.33
C THR A 402 -17.26 -31.44 -0.06
N ASP A 403 -18.52 -31.60 -0.36
CA ASP A 403 -19.22 -31.05 -1.52
C ASP A 403 -20.09 -29.83 -1.20
N ARG A 404 -20.11 -29.42 0.07
CA ARG A 404 -21.00 -28.34 0.55
C ARG A 404 -20.66 -26.96 -0.04
N LEU A 405 -19.51 -26.81 -0.67
CA LEU A 405 -19.10 -25.56 -1.36
C LEU A 405 -19.42 -25.58 -2.87
N SER A 406 -19.80 -26.73 -3.45
CA SER A 406 -20.11 -26.84 -4.89
C SER A 406 -21.30 -25.96 -5.31
N SER A 407 -22.24 -25.68 -4.40
CA SER A 407 -23.38 -24.78 -4.64
C SER A 407 -23.01 -23.32 -4.88
N LEU A 408 -21.74 -22.93 -4.69
CA LEU A 408 -21.24 -21.58 -4.96
C LEU A 408 -21.10 -21.29 -6.46
N GLU A 409 -21.02 -22.31 -7.29
CA GLU A 409 -20.99 -22.19 -8.74
C GLU A 409 -22.22 -21.44 -9.27
N GLY A 410 -21.99 -20.45 -10.11
CA GLY A 410 -23.07 -19.61 -10.67
C GLY A 410 -23.56 -18.47 -9.76
N LEU A 411 -23.38 -18.57 -8.45
CA LEU A 411 -23.83 -17.56 -7.49
C LEU A 411 -22.77 -16.48 -7.24
N SER A 412 -21.49 -16.86 -7.27
CA SER A 412 -20.39 -15.93 -7.02
C SER A 412 -20.09 -15.04 -8.21
N PRO A 413 -19.76 -13.75 -8.02
CA PRO A 413 -19.26 -12.89 -9.09
C PRO A 413 -17.88 -13.33 -9.62
N GLY A 414 -17.05 -13.96 -8.79
CA GLY A 414 -15.70 -14.41 -9.08
C GLY A 414 -15.16 -15.23 -7.94
N MET A 415 -13.88 -15.05 -7.58
CA MET A 415 -13.28 -15.70 -6.40
C MET A 415 -13.86 -15.17 -5.10
N LEU A 416 -13.80 -15.99 -4.06
CA LEU A 416 -14.21 -15.63 -2.71
C LEU A 416 -13.03 -15.70 -1.75
N ASN A 417 -13.08 -14.92 -0.68
CA ASN A 417 -12.24 -15.08 0.49
C ASN A 417 -12.89 -16.08 1.45
N GLY A 418 -12.21 -17.16 1.75
CA GLY A 418 -12.64 -18.15 2.74
C GLY A 418 -11.81 -18.05 4.02
N LYS A 419 -12.47 -17.73 5.15
CA LYS A 419 -11.90 -17.87 6.48
C LYS A 419 -12.38 -19.21 7.07
N PHE A 420 -11.48 -20.16 7.13
CA PHE A 420 -11.74 -21.52 7.61
C PHE A 420 -11.37 -21.62 9.07
N THR A 421 -12.36 -21.91 9.95
CA THR A 421 -12.17 -22.09 11.39
C THR A 421 -12.39 -23.55 11.75
N VAL A 422 -11.35 -24.20 12.25
CA VAL A 422 -11.42 -25.58 12.71
C VAL A 422 -11.42 -25.66 14.24
N LYS A 423 -12.29 -26.50 14.80
CA LYS A 423 -12.32 -26.84 16.22
C LYS A 423 -12.06 -28.34 16.38
N VAL A 424 -11.12 -28.69 17.24
CA VAL A 424 -10.78 -30.05 17.63
C VAL A 424 -11.14 -30.24 19.08
N PHE A 425 -12.09 -31.14 19.36
CA PHE A 425 -12.68 -31.30 20.68
C PHE A 425 -11.97 -32.38 21.50
N GLU A 426 -11.80 -32.09 22.76
CA GLU A 426 -11.40 -33.05 23.77
C GLU A 426 -12.61 -33.91 24.21
N LYS A 427 -12.37 -35.06 24.85
CA LYS A 427 -13.43 -35.87 25.43
C LYS A 427 -14.28 -35.14 26.50
N SER A 428 -13.71 -34.12 27.11
CA SER A 428 -14.36 -33.21 28.07
C SER A 428 -15.34 -32.21 27.46
N GLY A 429 -15.40 -32.11 26.13
CA GLY A 429 -16.14 -31.07 25.43
C GLY A 429 -15.39 -29.75 25.24
N ASP A 430 -14.24 -29.55 25.89
CA ASP A 430 -13.34 -28.41 25.57
C ASP A 430 -12.77 -28.61 24.18
N PHE A 431 -12.30 -27.51 23.55
CA PHE A 431 -11.74 -27.59 22.21
C PHE A 431 -10.53 -26.66 22.03
N SER A 432 -9.66 -27.04 21.11
CA SER A 432 -8.63 -26.19 20.55
C SER A 432 -9.07 -25.69 19.18
N VAL A 433 -8.67 -24.46 18.82
CA VAL A 433 -9.10 -23.80 17.58
C VAL A 433 -7.91 -23.36 16.75
N ASP A 434 -8.06 -23.45 15.42
CA ASP A 434 -7.15 -22.85 14.47
C ASP A 434 -7.93 -22.27 13.28
N GLN A 435 -7.33 -21.28 12.57
CA GLN A 435 -7.96 -20.58 11.46
C GLN A 435 -7.00 -20.47 10.29
N GLN A 436 -7.50 -20.67 9.07
CA GLN A 436 -6.76 -20.44 7.83
C GLN A 436 -7.58 -19.59 6.89
N ILE A 437 -6.93 -18.63 6.24
CA ILE A 437 -7.52 -17.82 5.17
C ILE A 437 -6.97 -18.35 3.85
N ALA A 438 -7.86 -18.59 2.88
CA ALA A 438 -7.50 -19.01 1.53
C ALA A 438 -8.49 -18.44 0.52
N ALA A 439 -8.06 -18.22 -0.71
CA ALA A 439 -8.99 -17.93 -1.81
C ALA A 439 -9.81 -19.18 -2.12
N VAL A 440 -11.11 -19.01 -2.36
CA VAL A 440 -12.02 -20.10 -2.77
C VAL A 440 -12.41 -19.87 -4.21
N SER A 441 -12.17 -20.87 -5.04
CA SER A 441 -12.50 -20.87 -6.47
C SER A 441 -13.83 -21.62 -6.69
N PRO A 442 -14.93 -20.92 -6.98
CA PRO A 442 -16.22 -21.56 -7.34
C PRO A 442 -16.27 -22.10 -8.76
N TYR A 443 -15.31 -21.73 -9.61
CA TYR A 443 -15.33 -22.03 -11.04
C TYR A 443 -14.04 -22.73 -11.48
N ASP A 444 -14.15 -23.60 -12.48
CA ASP A 444 -13.02 -24.30 -13.12
C ASP A 444 -12.17 -23.33 -13.95
N ALA A 445 -12.82 -22.34 -14.56
CA ALA A 445 -12.15 -21.33 -15.37
C ALA A 445 -12.86 -19.96 -15.27
N TYR A 446 -12.10 -18.90 -15.49
CA TYR A 446 -12.48 -17.52 -15.34
C TYR A 446 -12.30 -16.74 -16.64
N PHE A 447 -13.39 -16.20 -17.17
CA PHE A 447 -13.30 -15.23 -18.25
C PHE A 447 -12.73 -13.90 -17.71
N GLY A 448 -11.90 -13.28 -18.52
CA GLY A 448 -11.41 -11.92 -18.29
C GLY A 448 -11.63 -11.05 -19.53
N ILE A 449 -12.00 -9.79 -19.31
CA ILE A 449 -12.20 -8.78 -20.36
C ILE A 449 -11.15 -7.70 -20.19
N GLY A 450 -10.32 -7.49 -21.20
CA GLY A 450 -9.37 -6.38 -21.30
C GLY A 450 -9.81 -5.39 -22.38
N VAL A 451 -9.92 -4.14 -22.00
CA VAL A 451 -10.28 -3.02 -22.91
C VAL A 451 -9.19 -1.97 -22.80
N THR A 452 -8.71 -1.47 -23.91
CA THR A 452 -7.79 -0.34 -23.93
C THR A 452 -8.63 0.92 -24.15
N ALA A 453 -8.88 1.66 -23.09
CA ALA A 453 -9.58 2.94 -23.13
C ALA A 453 -8.61 4.10 -23.38
N GLN A 454 -9.14 5.21 -23.87
CA GLN A 454 -8.46 6.51 -23.93
C GLN A 454 -8.83 7.28 -22.65
N GLN A 455 -7.94 8.09 -22.14
CA GLN A 455 -8.27 9.00 -21.03
C GLN A 455 -8.73 10.35 -21.58
N SER A 456 -9.80 10.89 -20.99
CA SER A 456 -10.25 12.27 -21.22
C SER A 456 -9.36 13.25 -20.44
N ASP A 457 -9.48 14.54 -20.73
CA ASP A 457 -8.78 15.63 -19.99
C ASP A 457 -9.13 15.68 -18.49
N TRP A 458 -10.24 15.07 -18.12
CA TRP A 458 -10.74 14.97 -16.74
C TRP A 458 -10.32 13.66 -16.06
N GLY A 459 -9.40 12.89 -16.70
CA GLY A 459 -8.94 11.60 -16.17
C GLY A 459 -9.91 10.44 -16.34
N GLU A 460 -11.07 10.65 -16.97
CA GLU A 460 -12.03 9.58 -17.21
C GLU A 460 -11.61 8.71 -18.40
N GLU A 461 -11.64 7.39 -18.22
CA GLU A 461 -11.41 6.44 -19.29
C GLU A 461 -12.62 6.34 -20.22
N TYR A 462 -12.43 6.52 -21.53
CA TYR A 462 -13.51 6.41 -22.52
C TYR A 462 -13.06 5.70 -23.79
N LEU A 463 -14.04 5.20 -24.53
CA LEU A 463 -13.88 4.64 -25.86
C LEU A 463 -14.48 5.62 -26.90
N ASP A 464 -13.74 5.91 -27.96
CA ASP A 464 -14.22 6.77 -29.04
C ASP A 464 -15.26 6.03 -29.88
N SER A 465 -16.51 6.51 -29.93
CA SER A 465 -17.58 5.88 -30.70
C SER A 465 -17.29 5.78 -32.21
N LYS A 466 -16.36 6.61 -32.73
CA LYS A 466 -15.99 6.64 -34.16
C LYS A 466 -14.90 5.62 -34.53
N ARG A 467 -14.30 4.93 -33.56
CA ARG A 467 -13.20 3.98 -33.76
C ARG A 467 -13.61 2.54 -33.48
N ASP A 468 -12.87 1.64 -34.05
CA ASP A 468 -12.94 0.22 -33.73
C ASP A 468 -12.13 -0.06 -32.46
N HIS A 469 -12.69 -0.80 -31.52
CA HIS A 469 -12.06 -1.15 -30.26
C HIS A 469 -11.91 -2.66 -30.15
N ALA A 470 -10.70 -3.12 -29.86
CA ALA A 470 -10.43 -4.51 -29.60
C ALA A 470 -10.83 -4.86 -28.14
N LEU A 471 -11.83 -5.69 -27.98
CA LEU A 471 -12.15 -6.32 -26.70
C LEU A 471 -11.32 -7.59 -26.59
N ARG A 472 -10.29 -7.58 -25.77
CA ARG A 472 -9.41 -8.73 -25.54
C ARG A 472 -10.06 -9.65 -24.52
N LEU A 473 -10.10 -10.95 -24.80
CA LEU A 473 -10.71 -11.94 -23.94
C LEU A 473 -9.67 -12.96 -23.49
N VAL A 474 -9.71 -13.35 -22.25
CA VAL A 474 -8.92 -14.46 -21.74
C VAL A 474 -9.81 -15.43 -20.97
N LEU A 475 -9.42 -16.71 -20.96
CA LEU A 475 -10.02 -17.75 -20.13
C LEU A 475 -8.88 -18.41 -19.35
N LEU A 476 -8.89 -18.27 -18.03
CA LEU A 476 -7.83 -18.72 -17.13
C LEU A 476 -8.36 -19.73 -16.14
N ASP A 477 -7.53 -20.72 -15.77
CA ASP A 477 -7.83 -21.56 -14.60
C ASP A 477 -7.72 -20.79 -13.28
N ALA A 478 -8.08 -21.40 -12.16
CA ALA A 478 -8.01 -20.79 -10.84
C ALA A 478 -6.60 -20.33 -10.41
N ARG A 479 -5.55 -20.78 -11.12
CA ARG A 479 -4.14 -20.38 -10.89
C ARG A 479 -3.65 -19.30 -11.86
N GLY A 480 -4.52 -18.81 -12.74
CA GLY A 480 -4.18 -17.79 -13.73
C GLY A 480 -3.45 -18.33 -14.98
N ARG A 481 -3.46 -19.63 -15.23
CA ARG A 481 -2.90 -20.21 -16.45
C ARG A 481 -3.97 -20.24 -17.54
N PRO A 482 -3.63 -19.91 -18.80
CA PRO A 482 -4.58 -19.99 -19.92
C PRO A 482 -5.17 -21.38 -20.06
N ALA A 483 -6.49 -21.45 -20.27
CA ALA A 483 -7.18 -22.69 -20.54
C ALA A 483 -6.74 -23.28 -21.89
N THR A 484 -6.65 -24.58 -21.97
CA THR A 484 -6.29 -25.29 -23.22
C THR A 484 -7.52 -25.55 -24.10
N GLY A 485 -7.31 -25.67 -25.41
CA GLY A 485 -8.37 -25.97 -26.37
C GLY A 485 -9.11 -24.72 -26.86
N THR A 486 -10.30 -24.94 -27.38
CA THR A 486 -11.14 -23.90 -27.99
C THR A 486 -12.42 -23.70 -27.18
N GLU A 487 -12.78 -22.45 -26.88
CA GLU A 487 -14.03 -22.07 -26.19
C GLU A 487 -14.77 -21.00 -27.01
N GLU A 488 -16.06 -21.20 -27.19
CA GLU A 488 -16.93 -20.21 -27.82
C GLU A 488 -17.51 -19.29 -26.74
N ALA A 489 -17.24 -17.99 -26.89
CA ALA A 489 -17.71 -16.96 -25.98
C ALA A 489 -18.72 -16.04 -26.66
N THR A 490 -19.73 -15.67 -25.92
CA THR A 490 -20.72 -14.64 -26.30
C THR A 490 -20.42 -13.35 -25.52
N VAL A 491 -20.18 -12.27 -26.24
CA VAL A 491 -19.98 -10.93 -25.68
C VAL A 491 -21.25 -10.13 -25.89
N THR A 492 -21.95 -9.81 -24.84
CA THR A 492 -23.19 -8.99 -24.89
C THR A 492 -22.91 -7.62 -24.31
N VAL A 493 -23.26 -6.58 -25.07
CA VAL A 493 -23.13 -5.18 -24.68
C VAL A 493 -24.50 -4.64 -24.35
N TYR A 494 -24.62 -4.01 -23.18
CA TYR A 494 -25.85 -3.39 -22.70
C TYR A 494 -25.64 -1.87 -22.54
N ARG A 495 -26.59 -1.07 -23.00
CA ARG A 495 -26.58 0.37 -22.76
C ARG A 495 -27.13 0.65 -21.39
N MET A 496 -26.39 1.38 -20.55
CA MET A 496 -26.79 1.73 -19.20
C MET A 496 -27.47 3.11 -19.18
N SER A 497 -28.60 3.24 -18.48
CA SER A 497 -29.27 4.54 -18.31
C SER A 497 -28.52 5.41 -17.32
N SER A 498 -28.33 6.69 -17.64
CA SER A 498 -27.53 7.67 -16.88
C SER A 498 -28.27 8.15 -15.62
N TYR A 499 -28.27 7.36 -14.56
CA TYR A 499 -28.61 7.86 -13.23
C TYR A 499 -27.47 7.53 -12.24
N TRP A 500 -26.74 8.59 -11.80
CA TRP A 500 -25.80 8.63 -10.69
C TRP A 500 -24.44 7.90 -10.88
N TRP A 501 -23.50 8.60 -11.47
CA TRP A 501 -22.08 8.19 -11.60
C TRP A 501 -21.23 8.36 -10.33
N TRP A 502 -21.71 9.10 -9.31
CA TRP A 502 -20.98 9.27 -8.02
C TRP A 502 -20.94 8.01 -7.17
N ASP A 503 -21.81 7.06 -7.42
CA ASP A 503 -21.92 5.85 -6.61
C ASP A 503 -21.15 4.64 -7.24
N ALA A 504 -20.44 4.87 -8.33
CA ALA A 504 -19.70 3.82 -9.06
C ALA A 504 -18.44 3.32 -8.36
N SER A 505 -18.07 3.89 -7.21
CA SER A 505 -16.82 3.58 -6.51
C SER A 505 -16.83 2.27 -5.70
N SER A 506 -18.00 1.64 -5.47
CA SER A 506 -18.08 0.36 -4.75
C SER A 506 -18.65 -0.77 -5.62
N ALA A 507 -18.10 -2.00 -5.48
CA ALA A 507 -18.58 -3.17 -6.19
C ALA A 507 -20.08 -3.46 -5.93
N ALA A 508 -20.59 -3.09 -4.75
CA ALA A 508 -21.99 -3.24 -4.37
C ALA A 508 -22.92 -2.26 -5.10
N SER A 509 -22.46 -1.03 -5.37
CA SER A 509 -23.21 -0.05 -6.15
C SER A 509 -23.18 -0.39 -7.64
N GLN A 510 -22.09 -0.89 -8.18
CA GLN A 510 -21.99 -1.39 -9.55
C GLN A 510 -22.94 -2.57 -9.80
N ALA A 511 -23.03 -3.52 -8.85
CA ALA A 511 -23.96 -4.66 -8.97
C ALA A 511 -25.43 -4.23 -8.91
N ARG A 512 -25.81 -3.26 -8.07
CA ARG A 512 -27.16 -2.68 -8.01
C ARG A 512 -27.51 -1.94 -9.30
N TYR A 513 -26.59 -1.16 -9.80
CA TYR A 513 -26.75 -0.39 -11.04
C TYR A 513 -26.87 -1.32 -12.25
N ALA A 514 -26.02 -2.33 -12.37
CA ALA A 514 -26.08 -3.32 -13.42
C ALA A 514 -27.41 -4.09 -13.43
N LYS A 515 -27.95 -4.46 -12.27
CA LYS A 515 -29.27 -5.12 -12.15
C LYS A 515 -30.44 -4.25 -12.62
N SER A 516 -30.40 -2.95 -12.36
CA SER A 516 -31.46 -2.02 -12.72
C SER A 516 -31.41 -1.57 -14.18
N ALA A 517 -30.25 -1.64 -14.84
CA ALA A 517 -29.99 -1.06 -16.15
C ALA A 517 -29.92 -2.07 -17.31
N LEU A 518 -29.98 -3.37 -17.02
CA LEU A 518 -29.83 -4.44 -18.03
C LEU A 518 -30.95 -4.57 -19.06
N ASN A 519 -31.91 -3.65 -19.12
CA ASN A 519 -33.09 -3.77 -20.00
C ASN A 519 -32.84 -3.35 -21.46
N ALA A 520 -31.68 -2.84 -21.82
CA ALA A 520 -31.40 -2.41 -23.19
C ALA A 520 -30.15 -3.12 -23.75
N GLN A 521 -30.30 -4.33 -24.23
CA GLN A 521 -29.26 -5.00 -25.00
C GLN A 521 -28.94 -4.15 -26.24
N TYR A 522 -27.70 -3.72 -26.37
CA TYR A 522 -27.22 -2.90 -27.48
C TYR A 522 -26.70 -3.76 -28.63
N LYS A 523 -25.83 -4.75 -28.31
CA LYS A 523 -25.19 -5.59 -29.33
C LYS A 523 -24.74 -6.93 -28.75
N THR A 524 -24.75 -7.97 -29.58
CA THR A 524 -24.15 -9.27 -29.22
C THR A 524 -23.12 -9.64 -30.27
N LEU A 525 -21.94 -10.08 -29.80
CA LEU A 525 -20.82 -10.51 -30.60
C LEU A 525 -20.42 -11.92 -30.19
N ARG A 526 -19.84 -12.69 -31.11
CA ARG A 526 -19.26 -14.00 -30.82
C ARG A 526 -17.75 -13.94 -30.97
N ALA A 527 -17.06 -14.61 -30.08
CA ALA A 527 -15.60 -14.74 -30.11
C ALA A 527 -15.20 -16.20 -29.87
N THR A 528 -14.21 -16.66 -30.59
CA THR A 528 -13.59 -17.94 -30.34
C THR A 528 -12.29 -17.73 -29.60
N LEU A 529 -12.15 -18.33 -28.40
CA LEU A 529 -10.90 -18.31 -27.67
C LEU A 529 -10.13 -19.60 -28.00
N SER A 530 -8.90 -19.44 -28.46
CA SER A 530 -7.97 -20.54 -28.72
C SER A 530 -6.85 -20.52 -27.69
N ASN A 531 -6.66 -21.65 -27.00
CA ASN A 531 -5.70 -21.75 -25.90
C ASN A 531 -5.83 -20.61 -24.89
N GLY A 532 -7.07 -20.33 -24.47
CA GLY A 532 -7.40 -19.36 -23.43
C GLY A 532 -7.30 -17.89 -23.83
N THR A 533 -7.10 -17.57 -25.12
CA THR A 533 -7.03 -16.18 -25.58
C THR A 533 -7.90 -15.95 -26.81
N GLY A 534 -8.55 -14.78 -26.88
CA GLY A 534 -9.38 -14.39 -28.00
C GLY A 534 -9.57 -12.88 -28.05
N GLN A 535 -10.18 -12.43 -29.15
CA GLN A 535 -10.43 -11.02 -29.36
C GLN A 535 -11.69 -10.84 -30.22
N VAL A 536 -12.46 -9.78 -29.97
CA VAL A 536 -13.55 -9.35 -30.82
C VAL A 536 -13.52 -7.85 -31.00
N THR A 537 -13.83 -7.40 -32.21
CA THR A 537 -13.87 -5.95 -32.52
C THR A 537 -15.27 -5.40 -32.24
N MET A 538 -15.32 -4.32 -31.46
CA MET A 538 -16.53 -3.57 -31.14
C MET A 538 -16.45 -2.16 -31.71
N ARG A 539 -17.52 -1.73 -32.36
CA ARG A 539 -17.73 -0.37 -32.84
C ARG A 539 -19.11 0.11 -32.42
N TRP A 540 -19.15 1.30 -31.87
CA TRP A 540 -20.39 2.00 -31.55
C TRP A 540 -20.87 2.83 -32.73
N SER A 541 -22.16 3.20 -32.78
CA SER A 541 -22.67 4.10 -33.82
C SER A 541 -22.19 5.52 -33.55
N ALA A 542 -21.97 6.30 -34.61
CA ALA A 542 -21.58 7.70 -34.50
C ALA A 542 -22.68 8.48 -33.75
N GLY A 543 -22.36 9.12 -32.64
CA GLY A 543 -23.31 9.81 -31.76
C GLY A 543 -23.75 9.01 -30.54
N ASP A 544 -23.41 7.72 -30.43
CA ASP A 544 -23.58 6.99 -29.17
C ASP A 544 -22.61 7.52 -28.12
N SER A 545 -23.18 7.96 -27.01
CA SER A 545 -22.41 8.36 -25.83
C SER A 545 -23.10 7.81 -24.56
N GLY A 546 -22.33 7.56 -23.51
CA GLY A 546 -22.83 7.06 -22.24
C GLY A 546 -22.07 5.82 -21.77
N TYR A 547 -22.62 5.18 -20.73
CA TYR A 547 -22.01 4.01 -20.13
C TYR A 547 -22.58 2.72 -20.71
N TYR A 548 -21.70 1.75 -20.93
CA TYR A 548 -22.05 0.43 -21.44
C TYR A 548 -21.46 -0.63 -20.56
N LEU A 549 -22.27 -1.65 -20.24
CA LEU A 549 -21.82 -2.87 -19.61
C LEU A 549 -21.51 -3.91 -20.69
N ILE A 550 -20.30 -4.39 -20.73
CA ILE A 550 -19.85 -5.49 -21.58
C ILE A 550 -19.79 -6.75 -20.71
N ARG A 551 -20.50 -7.79 -21.11
CA ARG A 551 -20.53 -9.08 -20.41
C ARG A 551 -20.07 -10.19 -21.34
N VAL A 552 -19.15 -11.03 -20.87
CA VAL A 552 -18.73 -12.25 -21.55
C VAL A 552 -19.26 -13.49 -20.83
N THR A 553 -19.80 -14.44 -21.61
CA THR A 553 -20.26 -15.74 -21.14
C THR A 553 -19.75 -16.81 -22.09
N GLY A 554 -19.48 -18.01 -21.60
CA GLY A 554 -19.11 -19.17 -22.39
C GLY A 554 -20.27 -20.15 -22.58
N ALA A 555 -20.16 -21.01 -23.57
CA ALA A 555 -21.13 -22.08 -23.78
C ALA A 555 -20.98 -23.22 -22.77
N ARG A 556 -19.74 -23.49 -22.32
CA ARG A 556 -19.39 -24.59 -21.41
C ARG A 556 -18.96 -24.14 -20.03
N GLN A 557 -18.75 -22.84 -19.83
CA GLN A 557 -18.25 -22.30 -18.58
C GLN A 557 -19.38 -21.58 -17.80
N ALA A 558 -19.53 -21.92 -16.52
CA ALA A 558 -20.52 -21.28 -15.66
C ALA A 558 -20.12 -19.86 -15.23
N HIS A 559 -18.83 -19.52 -15.36
CA HIS A 559 -18.31 -18.19 -15.05
C HIS A 559 -18.68 -17.16 -16.13
N SER A 560 -18.93 -15.95 -15.68
CA SER A 560 -19.10 -14.77 -16.56
C SER A 560 -18.32 -13.59 -16.00
N ALA A 561 -17.83 -12.71 -16.86
CA ALA A 561 -17.15 -11.49 -16.44
C ALA A 561 -17.83 -10.27 -17.05
N THR A 562 -17.71 -9.13 -16.40
CA THR A 562 -18.23 -7.86 -16.90
C THR A 562 -17.17 -6.77 -16.81
N CYS A 563 -17.31 -5.77 -17.72
CA CYS A 563 -16.54 -4.54 -17.69
C CYS A 563 -17.48 -3.39 -18.03
N VAL A 564 -17.39 -2.29 -17.28
CA VAL A 564 -18.14 -1.07 -17.59
C VAL A 564 -17.20 -0.12 -18.33
N VAL A 565 -17.67 0.40 -19.47
CA VAL A 565 -16.93 1.35 -20.29
C VAL A 565 -17.75 2.60 -20.53
N CYS A 566 -17.10 3.76 -20.54
CA CYS A 566 -17.68 5.01 -21.01
C CYS A 566 -17.41 5.14 -22.52
N VAL A 567 -18.41 5.49 -23.29
CA VAL A 567 -18.31 5.75 -24.74
C VAL A 567 -18.63 7.22 -24.99
N SER A 568 -17.76 7.91 -25.70
CA SER A 568 -17.94 9.33 -26.05
C SER A 568 -17.65 9.55 -27.53
N SER A 569 -18.35 10.49 -28.16
CA SER A 569 -17.99 10.94 -29.49
C SER A 569 -16.87 11.98 -29.41
N SER A 570 -15.87 11.84 -30.27
CA SER A 570 -14.67 12.70 -30.31
C SER A 570 -14.91 14.20 -30.62
N ASP A 571 -16.17 14.67 -30.64
CA ASP A 571 -16.50 16.08 -30.84
C ASP A 571 -16.40 16.92 -29.55
N HIS A 572 -16.26 16.29 -28.39
CA HIS A 572 -15.79 16.96 -27.18
C HIS A 572 -14.26 16.93 -27.18
N ARG A 573 -13.69 17.90 -27.88
CA ARG A 573 -12.26 18.23 -27.83
C ARG A 573 -11.92 18.81 -26.45
N GLY A 574 -11.85 17.97 -25.48
CA GLY A 574 -10.99 18.14 -24.36
C GLY A 574 -9.62 17.58 -24.74
N GLY A 575 -8.58 18.35 -24.60
CA GLY A 575 -7.26 18.10 -25.17
C GLY A 575 -6.58 16.79 -24.76
N ILE A 576 -5.74 16.35 -25.59
CA ILE A 576 -4.82 15.19 -25.52
C ILE A 576 -3.96 15.27 -24.23
N SER A 577 -4.39 14.70 -23.09
CA SER A 577 -3.56 14.69 -21.89
C SER A 577 -2.85 13.34 -21.64
N SER A 578 -3.34 12.23 -22.18
CA SER A 578 -2.71 10.93 -21.97
C SER A 578 -1.43 10.69 -22.81
N VAL A 579 -1.25 11.43 -23.92
CA VAL A 579 -0.01 11.37 -24.71
C VAL A 579 1.12 12.14 -24.02
N THR A 580 0.79 13.17 -23.25
CA THR A 580 1.77 14.05 -22.60
C THR A 580 2.41 13.43 -21.36
N ASP A 581 1.69 12.66 -20.57
CA ASP A 581 2.26 12.00 -19.38
C ASP A 581 3.25 10.87 -19.78
N ALA A 582 2.97 10.14 -20.86
CA ALA A 582 3.90 9.19 -21.43
C ALA A 582 5.09 9.89 -22.13
N ALA A 583 4.88 11.08 -22.74
CA ALA A 583 5.91 11.83 -23.44
C ALA A 583 6.91 12.54 -22.49
N THR A 584 6.51 12.87 -21.26
CA THR A 584 7.38 13.50 -20.25
C THR A 584 8.03 12.49 -19.30
N ARG A 585 7.70 11.21 -19.40
CA ARG A 585 8.27 10.15 -18.57
C ARG A 585 9.62 9.70 -19.10
N LEU A 586 10.63 9.71 -18.22
CA LEU A 586 11.95 9.17 -18.50
C LEU A 586 12.01 7.68 -18.11
N ALA A 587 12.26 6.81 -19.08
CA ALA A 587 12.52 5.40 -18.82
C ALA A 587 13.95 5.24 -18.28
N ILE A 588 14.11 4.63 -17.11
CA ILE A 588 15.40 4.41 -16.46
C ILE A 588 15.61 2.90 -16.34
N ALA A 589 16.75 2.40 -16.81
CA ALA A 589 17.14 1.00 -16.68
C ALA A 589 18.33 0.81 -15.73
N ARG A 590 18.39 -0.34 -15.06
CA ARG A 590 19.49 -0.77 -14.18
C ARG A 590 20.06 -2.10 -14.69
N ASP A 591 21.30 -2.39 -14.33
CA ASP A 591 22.04 -3.60 -14.78
C ASP A 591 21.77 -4.84 -13.91
N LYS A 592 21.31 -4.67 -12.64
CA LYS A 592 21.02 -5.78 -11.72
C LYS A 592 19.67 -5.56 -11.01
N ASP A 593 19.04 -6.65 -10.58
CA ASP A 593 17.80 -6.58 -9.77
C ASP A 593 18.04 -6.19 -8.32
N LYS A 594 19.22 -6.54 -7.77
CA LYS A 594 19.62 -6.28 -6.41
C LYS A 594 21.10 -5.92 -6.32
N TYR A 595 21.46 -5.11 -5.34
CA TYR A 595 22.80 -4.62 -5.10
C TYR A 595 23.23 -4.88 -3.65
N VAL A 596 24.54 -4.91 -3.42
CA VAL A 596 25.14 -4.97 -2.08
C VAL A 596 26.09 -3.78 -1.89
N PRO A 597 26.37 -3.34 -0.66
CA PRO A 597 27.39 -2.31 -0.41
C PRO A 597 28.75 -2.69 -1.05
N GLY A 598 29.35 -1.72 -1.77
CA GLY A 598 30.53 -1.91 -2.58
C GLY A 598 30.26 -2.10 -4.08
N ASP A 599 29.03 -2.44 -4.48
CA ASP A 599 28.63 -2.49 -5.88
C ASP A 599 28.62 -1.08 -6.52
N LYS A 600 28.71 -1.06 -7.84
CA LYS A 600 28.41 0.10 -8.67
C LYS A 600 27.18 -0.22 -9.53
N ALA A 601 26.04 0.43 -9.24
CA ALA A 601 24.85 0.27 -10.03
C ALA A 601 24.99 1.06 -11.34
N LYS A 602 25.01 0.36 -12.48
CA LYS A 602 25.02 1.00 -13.79
C LYS A 602 23.59 1.37 -14.18
N ILE A 603 23.35 2.66 -14.30
CA ILE A 603 22.07 3.25 -14.69
C ILE A 603 22.15 3.75 -16.12
N THR A 604 21.10 3.49 -16.90
CA THR A 604 21.03 3.89 -18.30
C THR A 604 19.72 4.64 -18.56
N ILE A 605 19.80 5.77 -19.22
CA ILE A 605 18.67 6.62 -19.59
C ILE A 605 18.71 6.95 -21.09
N PRO A 606 17.55 7.07 -21.75
CA PRO A 606 17.49 7.71 -23.06
C PRO A 606 17.81 9.20 -22.90
N SER A 607 18.53 9.78 -23.84
CA SER A 607 18.99 11.15 -23.81
C SER A 607 19.13 11.76 -25.19
N SER A 608 19.50 13.03 -25.29
CA SER A 608 19.85 13.69 -26.55
C SER A 608 21.12 14.50 -26.39
N PRO A 609 21.91 14.68 -27.44
CA PRO A 609 23.09 15.53 -27.42
C PRO A 609 22.74 16.95 -26.94
N GLY A 610 23.52 17.47 -25.98
CA GLY A 610 23.32 18.78 -25.38
C GLY A 610 22.40 18.82 -24.16
N ALA A 611 21.61 17.79 -23.93
CA ALA A 611 20.78 17.66 -22.71
C ALA A 611 21.64 17.49 -21.46
N ARG A 612 21.03 17.75 -20.30
CA ARG A 612 21.66 17.56 -18.99
C ARG A 612 20.72 16.83 -18.06
N ALA A 613 21.23 15.81 -17.39
CA ALA A 613 20.49 15.05 -16.41
C ALA A 613 20.91 15.48 -15.00
N LEU A 614 19.96 16.01 -14.21
CA LEU A 614 20.11 16.12 -12.77
C LEU A 614 19.77 14.74 -12.17
N VAL A 615 20.79 14.07 -11.69
CA VAL A 615 20.65 12.77 -11.03
C VAL A 615 20.74 12.97 -9.53
N SER A 616 19.76 12.47 -8.79
CA SER A 616 19.79 12.43 -7.33
C SER A 616 19.57 11.03 -6.81
N VAL A 617 20.27 10.68 -5.73
CA VAL A 617 20.07 9.46 -4.95
C VAL A 617 19.32 9.83 -3.68
N GLU A 618 18.17 9.20 -3.49
CA GLU A 618 17.21 9.58 -2.46
C GLU A 618 16.85 8.34 -1.61
N SER A 619 16.69 8.51 -0.31
CA SER A 619 16.20 7.46 0.58
C SER A 619 15.21 8.02 1.57
N GLY A 620 14.05 7.36 1.75
CA GLY A 620 12.98 7.90 2.58
C GLY A 620 12.66 9.34 2.18
N SER A 621 12.87 10.28 3.08
CA SER A 621 12.62 11.72 2.88
C SER A 621 13.87 12.53 2.55
N PHE A 622 15.04 11.91 2.39
CA PHE A 622 16.31 12.63 2.24
C PHE A 622 16.93 12.51 0.85
N VAL A 623 17.50 13.60 0.34
CA VAL A 623 18.39 13.60 -0.83
C VAL A 623 19.82 13.33 -0.34
N ARG A 624 20.35 12.13 -0.59
CA ARG A 624 21.69 11.72 -0.15
C ARG A 624 22.82 12.36 -0.96
N GLU A 625 22.65 12.37 -2.27
CA GLU A 625 23.59 13.01 -3.21
C GLU A 625 22.88 13.44 -4.48
N SER A 626 23.45 14.42 -5.15
CA SER A 626 22.98 14.90 -6.44
C SER A 626 24.11 15.40 -7.30
N ARG A 627 23.98 15.24 -8.63
CA ARG A 627 24.96 15.72 -9.59
C ARG A 627 24.36 15.91 -10.96
N TRP A 628 24.98 16.76 -11.75
CA TRP A 628 24.65 16.93 -13.16
C TRP A 628 25.49 16.00 -14.03
N ILE A 629 24.85 15.43 -15.05
CA ILE A 629 25.48 14.60 -16.08
C ILE A 629 25.21 15.22 -17.43
N ALA A 630 26.28 15.49 -18.20
CA ALA A 630 26.16 15.96 -19.57
C ALA A 630 25.80 14.79 -20.49
N CYS A 631 24.77 14.95 -21.29
CA CYS A 631 24.36 13.95 -22.26
C CYS A 631 24.95 14.29 -23.64
N THR A 632 25.72 13.39 -24.17
CA THR A 632 26.44 13.58 -25.47
C THR A 632 25.87 12.71 -26.59
N ASP A 633 25.00 11.75 -26.23
CA ASP A 633 24.47 10.76 -27.15
C ASP A 633 22.97 10.52 -26.91
N ARG A 634 22.35 9.68 -27.74
CA ARG A 634 20.94 9.24 -27.60
C ARG A 634 20.69 8.37 -26.38
N GLN A 635 21.74 7.86 -25.77
CA GLN A 635 21.70 7.07 -24.55
C GLN A 635 22.87 7.44 -23.65
N THR A 636 22.59 7.72 -22.40
CA THR A 636 23.61 8.05 -21.38
C THR A 636 23.59 7.00 -20.28
N SER A 637 24.79 6.48 -19.96
CA SER A 637 24.96 5.55 -18.83
C SER A 637 25.89 6.19 -17.79
N PHE A 638 25.58 5.94 -16.50
CA PHE A 638 26.38 6.40 -15.37
C PHE A 638 26.33 5.41 -14.21
N GLU A 639 27.28 5.49 -13.30
CA GLU A 639 27.38 4.60 -12.14
C GLU A 639 26.95 5.31 -10.87
N ILE A 640 26.20 4.61 -10.03
CA ILE A 640 25.86 4.99 -8.66
C ILE A 640 26.60 4.03 -7.72
N PRO A 641 27.55 4.53 -6.89
CA PRO A 641 28.21 3.69 -5.90
C PRO A 641 27.23 3.33 -4.79
N VAL A 642 27.06 2.04 -4.55
CA VAL A 642 26.20 1.53 -3.48
C VAL A 642 27.01 1.47 -2.19
N ARG A 643 26.55 2.21 -1.17
CA ARG A 643 27.26 2.37 0.11
C ARG A 643 26.48 1.72 1.26
N GLU A 644 27.15 1.46 2.37
CA GLU A 644 26.49 1.13 3.63
C GLU A 644 25.45 2.20 3.99
N GLY A 645 24.35 1.77 4.59
CA GLY A 645 23.23 2.65 4.94
C GLY A 645 22.28 2.99 3.76
N MET A 646 22.45 2.34 2.59
CA MET A 646 21.49 2.43 1.48
C MET A 646 20.44 1.30 1.49
N ALA A 647 20.58 0.31 2.37
CA ALA A 647 19.57 -0.73 2.58
C ALA A 647 18.36 -0.15 3.34
N PRO A 648 17.13 -0.61 3.04
CA PRO A 648 16.75 -1.69 2.11
C PRO A 648 16.69 -1.27 0.64
N ASN A 649 16.58 0.00 0.35
CA ASN A 649 16.59 0.55 -1.00
C ASN A 649 16.91 2.04 -1.00
N VAL A 650 17.36 2.52 -2.13
CA VAL A 650 17.39 3.94 -2.48
C VAL A 650 16.66 4.16 -3.80
N TYR A 651 16.34 5.41 -4.10
CA TYR A 651 15.75 5.81 -5.37
C TYR A 651 16.75 6.65 -6.16
N VAL A 652 16.85 6.37 -7.45
CA VAL A 652 17.54 7.23 -8.40
C VAL A 652 16.50 8.05 -9.14
N SER A 653 16.43 9.33 -8.83
CA SER A 653 15.55 10.29 -9.48
C SER A 653 16.34 11.06 -10.53
N VAL A 654 15.82 11.14 -11.73
CA VAL A 654 16.47 11.81 -12.86
C VAL A 654 15.53 12.83 -13.48
N THR A 655 15.97 14.09 -13.50
CA THR A 655 15.32 15.14 -14.27
C THR A 655 16.24 15.47 -15.46
N LEU A 656 15.85 15.04 -16.64
CA LEU A 656 16.56 15.32 -17.88
C LEU A 656 16.04 16.64 -18.47
N VAL A 657 16.89 17.63 -18.58
CA VAL A 657 16.56 18.95 -19.14
C VAL A 657 17.22 19.10 -20.50
N GLN A 658 16.45 19.52 -21.48
CA GLN A 658 16.91 19.77 -22.85
C GLN A 658 17.04 21.29 -23.09
N PRO A 659 18.00 21.72 -23.93
CA PRO A 659 18.11 23.12 -24.32
C PRO A 659 16.82 23.59 -25.01
N HIS A 660 16.26 24.70 -24.54
CA HIS A 660 15.12 25.37 -25.17
C HIS A 660 15.51 25.88 -26.54
N GLY A 661 14.69 25.65 -27.56
CA GLY A 661 14.99 26.07 -28.92
C GLY A 661 15.79 25.03 -29.75
N ASN A 662 16.05 23.86 -29.23
CA ASN A 662 16.54 22.76 -30.03
C ASN A 662 15.40 22.18 -30.89
N THR A 663 15.19 22.79 -32.06
CA THR A 663 14.11 22.40 -32.98
C THR A 663 14.38 21.13 -33.79
N LEU A 664 15.49 20.44 -33.51
CA LEU A 664 15.90 19.22 -34.22
C LEU A 664 15.19 17.94 -33.71
N ASN A 665 14.52 18.01 -32.57
CA ASN A 665 13.70 16.94 -32.06
C ASN A 665 12.40 17.51 -31.45
N ASP A 666 11.28 16.85 -31.62
CA ASP A 666 9.98 17.18 -31.01
C ASP A 666 9.92 16.73 -29.53
N ALA A 667 11.06 16.62 -28.84
CA ALA A 667 11.14 16.12 -27.49
C ALA A 667 10.81 17.23 -26.47
N PRO A 668 10.12 16.91 -25.36
CA PRO A 668 9.77 17.90 -24.32
C PRO A 668 11.02 18.43 -23.62
N ILE A 669 10.96 19.67 -23.16
CA ILE A 669 12.09 20.35 -22.48
C ILE A 669 12.55 19.59 -21.25
N ARG A 670 11.64 18.91 -20.54
CA ARG A 670 11.93 18.12 -19.35
C ARG A 670 11.35 16.72 -19.48
N LEU A 671 12.16 15.71 -19.14
CA LEU A 671 11.74 14.35 -18.86
C LEU A 671 12.07 14.01 -17.41
N PHE A 672 11.16 13.34 -16.72
CA PHE A 672 11.31 12.98 -15.31
C PHE A 672 11.13 11.46 -15.12
N GLY A 673 11.99 10.87 -14.31
CA GLY A 673 11.92 9.45 -13.99
C GLY A 673 12.45 9.14 -12.59
N VAL A 674 11.92 8.08 -11.99
CA VAL A 674 12.37 7.55 -10.71
C VAL A 674 12.51 6.04 -10.82
N LEU A 675 13.64 5.52 -10.34
CA LEU A 675 13.96 4.10 -10.31
C LEU A 675 14.34 3.66 -8.90
N ARG A 676 13.70 2.63 -8.37
CA ARG A 676 14.09 2.00 -7.11
C ARG A 676 15.29 1.08 -7.31
N LEU A 677 16.33 1.23 -6.47
CA LEU A 677 17.47 0.33 -6.36
C LEU A 677 17.36 -0.47 -5.06
N PRO A 678 16.99 -1.75 -5.09
CA PRO A 678 17.00 -2.63 -3.92
C PRO A 678 18.44 -2.91 -3.48
N VAL A 679 18.71 -2.73 -2.18
CA VAL A 679 20.03 -2.93 -1.58
C VAL A 679 19.90 -3.96 -0.44
N GLU A 680 20.67 -5.05 -0.52
CA GLU A 680 20.79 -6.03 0.55
C GLU A 680 22.12 -5.84 1.27
N ASP A 681 22.06 -5.49 2.55
CA ASP A 681 23.27 -5.34 3.39
C ASP A 681 23.29 -6.45 4.46
N ALA A 682 24.19 -7.42 4.31
CA ALA A 682 24.38 -8.48 5.30
C ALA A 682 24.77 -7.94 6.69
N GLY A 683 25.34 -6.73 6.74
CA GLY A 683 25.66 -6.02 7.97
C GLY A 683 24.43 -5.69 8.82
N THR A 684 23.25 -5.55 8.22
CA THR A 684 22.00 -5.22 8.92
C THR A 684 21.30 -6.44 9.55
N ARG A 685 21.81 -7.67 9.33
CA ARG A 685 21.19 -8.90 9.83
C ARG A 685 21.98 -9.53 10.97
N LEU A 686 21.36 -9.70 12.14
CA LEU A 686 21.84 -10.52 13.24
C LEU A 686 21.28 -11.95 13.12
N ALA A 687 22.03 -12.92 13.57
CA ALA A 687 21.64 -14.34 13.60
C ALA A 687 21.69 -14.91 15.03
N PRO A 688 20.75 -14.48 15.92
CA PRO A 688 20.69 -15.05 17.25
C PRO A 688 20.40 -16.56 17.20
N VAL A 689 20.96 -17.30 18.15
CA VAL A 689 20.80 -18.75 18.31
C VAL A 689 20.37 -19.03 19.74
N VAL A 690 19.28 -19.80 19.87
CA VAL A 690 18.74 -20.26 21.14
C VAL A 690 19.04 -21.74 21.30
N GLU A 691 19.81 -22.07 22.33
CA GLU A 691 20.21 -23.46 22.67
C GLU A 691 19.54 -23.89 23.96
N MET A 692 18.80 -24.98 23.91
CA MET A 692 18.16 -25.64 25.04
C MET A 692 17.74 -27.07 24.64
N PRO A 693 17.44 -27.97 25.62
CA PRO A 693 16.95 -29.32 25.34
C PRO A 693 15.69 -29.34 24.51
N GLU A 694 15.42 -30.45 23.79
CA GLU A 694 14.17 -30.65 23.00
C GLU A 694 12.95 -30.85 23.89
N SER A 695 13.17 -31.32 25.13
CA SER A 695 12.11 -31.42 26.13
C SER A 695 12.68 -31.12 27.52
N VAL A 696 11.81 -30.62 28.38
CA VAL A 696 12.12 -30.26 29.76
C VAL A 696 11.03 -30.80 30.69
N LYS A 697 11.36 -30.94 32.00
CA LYS A 697 10.41 -31.38 33.00
C LYS A 697 9.61 -30.17 33.55
N PRO A 698 8.33 -30.32 33.89
CA PRO A 698 7.60 -29.32 34.68
C PRO A 698 8.24 -29.19 36.07
N GLU A 699 7.96 -28.09 36.76
CA GLU A 699 8.49 -27.81 38.11
C GLU A 699 10.02 -27.93 38.23
N SER A 700 10.74 -27.56 37.17
CA SER A 700 12.18 -27.58 37.11
C SER A 700 12.77 -26.23 36.68
N GLU A 701 14.04 -26.00 37.00
CA GLU A 701 14.82 -24.89 36.45
C GLU A 701 15.38 -25.31 35.10
N ILE A 702 15.02 -24.52 34.08
CA ILE A 702 15.51 -24.71 32.71
C ILE A 702 16.65 -23.74 32.42
N THR A 703 17.61 -24.22 31.65
CA THR A 703 18.77 -23.43 31.21
C THR A 703 18.62 -23.11 29.74
N ILE A 704 18.62 -21.82 29.40
CA ILE A 704 18.57 -21.30 28.04
C ILE A 704 19.88 -20.59 27.76
N ARG A 705 20.56 -20.97 26.68
CA ARG A 705 21.77 -20.29 26.20
C ARG A 705 21.47 -19.50 24.96
N VAL A 706 21.97 -18.25 24.94
CA VAL A 706 21.78 -17.33 23.83
C VAL A 706 23.14 -16.87 23.32
N ARG A 707 23.39 -17.03 22.05
CA ARG A 707 24.59 -16.54 21.37
C ARG A 707 24.24 -15.97 20.00
N GLU A 708 25.17 -15.23 19.42
CA GLU A 708 25.08 -14.80 18.03
C GLU A 708 25.97 -15.68 17.14
N ARG A 709 25.43 -16.19 16.00
CA ARG A 709 26.10 -17.21 15.16
C ARG A 709 27.44 -16.76 14.63
N ASN A 710 27.57 -15.49 14.24
CA ASN A 710 28.78 -14.91 13.65
C ASN A 710 29.66 -14.21 14.68
N GLY A 711 29.35 -14.36 15.99
CA GLY A 711 30.11 -13.76 17.07
C GLY A 711 29.95 -12.24 17.22
N ARG A 712 28.93 -11.63 16.61
CA ARG A 712 28.66 -10.21 16.72
C ARG A 712 28.07 -9.87 18.09
N ARG A 713 28.39 -8.66 18.61
CA ARG A 713 27.69 -8.14 19.80
C ARG A 713 26.24 -7.88 19.47
N MET A 714 25.33 -8.08 20.42
CA MET A 714 23.93 -7.74 20.30
C MET A 714 23.30 -7.49 21.66
N SER A 715 22.20 -6.76 21.68
CA SER A 715 21.28 -6.72 22.81
C SER A 715 19.98 -7.40 22.41
N TYR A 716 19.27 -8.01 23.36
CA TYR A 716 18.07 -8.75 23.03
C TYR A 716 17.08 -8.79 24.19
N VAL A 717 15.81 -9.00 23.85
CA VAL A 717 14.78 -9.42 24.79
C VAL A 717 14.52 -10.92 24.61
N LEU A 718 14.22 -11.60 25.71
CA LEU A 718 13.86 -13.00 25.71
C LEU A 718 12.46 -13.18 26.32
N ALA A 719 11.58 -13.85 25.59
CA ALA A 719 10.26 -14.23 26.05
C ALA A 719 10.12 -15.76 26.01
N LEU A 720 9.62 -16.36 27.07
CA LEU A 720 9.20 -17.75 27.14
C LEU A 720 7.69 -17.77 27.34
N VAL A 721 6.96 -18.27 26.35
CA VAL A 721 5.51 -18.18 26.29
C VAL A 721 4.90 -19.54 25.98
N ASP A 722 3.78 -19.86 26.64
CA ASP A 722 2.94 -21.02 26.37
C ASP A 722 2.49 -21.05 24.89
N GLU A 723 2.82 -22.12 24.18
CA GLU A 723 2.48 -22.32 22.77
C GLU A 723 0.97 -22.33 22.53
N GLY A 724 0.18 -22.78 23.51
CA GLY A 724 -1.27 -22.76 23.45
C GLY A 724 -1.86 -21.35 23.36
N LEU A 725 -1.20 -20.35 23.98
CA LEU A 725 -1.58 -18.94 23.82
C LEU A 725 -1.17 -18.40 22.47
N LEU A 726 0.04 -18.73 22.03
CA LEU A 726 0.58 -18.26 20.74
C LEU A 726 -0.24 -18.83 19.57
N GLY A 727 -0.69 -20.08 19.69
CA GLY A 727 -1.53 -20.76 18.71
C GLY A 727 -2.88 -20.10 18.47
N LEU A 728 -3.49 -19.45 19.49
CA LEU A 728 -4.79 -18.77 19.35
C LEU A 728 -4.82 -17.69 18.26
N THR A 729 -3.68 -17.04 18.05
CA THR A 729 -3.54 -15.95 17.07
C THR A 729 -2.56 -16.29 15.97
N ARG A 730 -2.06 -17.53 15.89
CA ARG A 730 -0.93 -17.92 15.03
C ARG A 730 0.27 -16.97 15.19
N PHE A 731 0.53 -16.56 16.42
CA PHE A 731 1.56 -15.58 16.72
C PHE A 731 2.93 -16.06 16.24
N ARG A 732 3.55 -15.25 15.40
CA ARG A 732 4.91 -15.45 14.93
C ARG A 732 5.87 -14.67 15.81
N THR A 733 7.05 -15.22 16.04
CA THR A 733 8.14 -14.48 16.71
C THR A 733 8.36 -13.17 15.98
N PRO A 734 8.33 -12.02 16.68
CA PRO A 734 8.58 -10.73 16.06
C PRO A 734 9.92 -10.71 15.33
N ASP A 735 9.93 -10.26 14.10
CA ASP A 735 11.14 -10.17 13.28
C ASP A 735 11.48 -8.71 12.97
N PRO A 736 12.37 -8.08 13.75
CA PRO A 736 12.76 -6.70 13.52
C PRO A 736 13.56 -6.54 12.22
N TYR A 737 14.28 -7.58 11.76
CA TYR A 737 14.99 -7.50 10.48
C TYR A 737 14.02 -7.27 9.32
N LEU A 738 12.95 -8.05 9.21
CA LEU A 738 11.94 -7.88 8.16
C LEU A 738 11.24 -6.52 8.26
N TYR A 739 11.00 -6.03 9.47
CA TYR A 739 10.36 -4.74 9.69
C TYR A 739 11.25 -3.56 9.24
N PHE A 740 12.49 -3.49 9.72
CA PHE A 740 13.40 -2.37 9.43
C PHE A 740 14.00 -2.43 8.02
N ASN A 741 14.04 -3.61 7.40
CA ASN A 741 14.48 -3.80 6.02
C ASN A 741 13.31 -3.99 5.03
N ALA A 742 12.08 -3.64 5.41
CA ALA A 742 10.99 -3.50 4.46
C ALA A 742 11.29 -2.36 3.49
N THR A 743 10.81 -2.46 2.25
CA THR A 743 10.95 -1.40 1.24
C THR A 743 10.51 -0.06 1.80
N GLU A 744 11.35 0.96 1.72
CA GLU A 744 11.01 2.33 2.09
C GLU A 744 10.31 3.04 0.94
N ALA A 745 9.27 3.83 1.27
CA ALA A 745 8.61 4.70 0.33
C ALA A 745 9.48 5.93 0.02
N LEU A 746 9.36 6.47 -1.18
CA LEU A 746 9.96 7.75 -1.53
C LEU A 746 9.14 8.89 -0.91
N GLY A 747 9.74 9.61 0.03
CA GLY A 747 9.16 10.80 0.66
C GLY A 747 9.61 12.11 0.01
N VAL A 748 10.71 12.09 -0.76
CA VAL A 748 11.20 13.27 -1.50
C VAL A 748 10.24 13.61 -2.63
N ARG A 749 9.84 14.88 -2.70
CA ARG A 749 8.99 15.40 -3.78
C ARG A 749 9.80 16.40 -4.60
N THR A 750 9.50 16.44 -5.90
CA THR A 750 10.15 17.34 -6.86
C THR A 750 9.10 18.28 -7.46
N TRP A 751 9.45 19.54 -7.62
CA TRP A 751 8.67 20.55 -8.31
C TRP A 751 9.57 21.24 -9.33
N ASP A 752 9.00 21.66 -10.43
CA ASP A 752 9.71 22.46 -11.42
C ASP A 752 8.77 23.46 -12.13
N LEU A 753 9.34 24.30 -12.98
CA LEU A 753 8.59 25.28 -13.76
C LEU A 753 8.47 24.89 -15.25
N PHE A 754 9.05 23.75 -15.67
CA PHE A 754 9.23 23.48 -17.10
C PHE A 754 7.91 23.27 -17.86
N ASP A 755 6.87 22.82 -17.21
CA ASP A 755 5.52 22.67 -17.81
C ASP A 755 4.88 24.03 -18.16
N HIS A 756 5.45 25.14 -17.66
CA HIS A 756 4.97 26.50 -17.89
C HIS A 756 5.81 27.29 -18.88
N VAL A 757 6.87 26.69 -19.40
CA VAL A 757 7.71 27.29 -20.46
C VAL A 757 6.99 27.17 -21.80
N ILE A 758 7.02 28.21 -22.63
CA ILE A 758 6.42 28.18 -23.97
C ILE A 758 7.12 27.11 -24.79
N ASP A 759 6.34 26.32 -25.55
CA ASP A 759 6.77 25.18 -26.36
C ASP A 759 7.20 23.95 -25.55
N ALA A 760 7.01 23.97 -24.22
CA ALA A 760 6.96 22.73 -23.46
C ALA A 760 5.59 22.07 -23.68
N TYR A 761 5.56 20.86 -24.19
CA TYR A 761 4.32 20.06 -24.26
C TYR A 761 3.92 19.74 -22.81
N GLY A 762 3.06 20.58 -22.22
CA GLY A 762 2.52 20.43 -20.87
C GLY A 762 1.06 20.01 -20.91
N GLY A 763 0.77 18.79 -20.47
CA GLY A 763 -0.57 18.35 -20.10
C GLY A 763 -0.81 18.59 -18.59
N ARG A 764 -2.00 19.01 -18.22
CA ARG A 764 -2.42 19.15 -16.82
C ARG A 764 -2.50 17.79 -16.13
N ILE A 765 -2.01 17.71 -14.90
CA ILE A 765 -2.16 16.56 -13.99
C ILE A 765 -3.25 16.92 -12.99
N GLU A 766 -4.32 16.12 -12.92
CA GLU A 766 -5.26 16.14 -11.80
C GLU A 766 -5.02 14.91 -10.91
N GLN A 767 -4.98 15.15 -9.59
CA GLN A 767 -4.75 14.13 -8.57
C GLN A 767 -6.06 13.49 -8.13
N LEU A 768 -6.10 12.16 -8.12
CA LEU A 768 -7.15 11.38 -7.47
C LEU A 768 -6.67 10.92 -6.09
N PHE A 769 -7.43 11.29 -5.04
CA PHE A 769 -7.24 10.79 -3.69
C PHE A 769 -8.05 9.49 -3.50
N ALA A 770 -7.37 8.43 -3.07
CA ALA A 770 -8.01 7.23 -2.56
C ALA A 770 -8.02 7.25 -1.03
N ILE A 771 -9.21 7.19 -0.44
CA ILE A 771 -9.41 6.99 1.00
C ILE A 771 -9.99 5.59 1.18
N GLY A 772 -9.24 4.70 1.81
CA GLY A 772 -9.70 3.40 2.27
C GLY A 772 -9.81 3.39 3.79
N GLY A 773 -10.95 3.02 4.32
CA GLY A 773 -11.17 2.79 5.74
C GLY A 773 -11.96 1.52 5.94
N ASP A 774 -11.36 0.51 6.56
CA ASP A 774 -12.03 -0.70 7.01
C ASP A 774 -12.42 -0.57 8.47
N ALA A 775 -13.71 -0.80 8.75
CA ALA A 775 -14.25 -0.91 10.10
C ALA A 775 -14.68 -2.37 10.35
N GLU A 776 -13.98 -3.07 11.24
CA GLU A 776 -14.43 -4.36 11.77
C GLU A 776 -15.31 -4.16 13.01
N GLN A 777 -16.47 -4.82 13.04
CA GLN A 777 -17.36 -4.89 14.20
C GLN A 777 -16.93 -6.02 15.15
N PRO A 778 -17.02 -5.80 16.48
CA PRO A 778 -16.68 -6.82 17.46
C PRO A 778 -17.86 -7.76 17.75
N ASN A 779 -17.57 -9.03 17.83
CA ASN A 779 -18.50 -10.07 18.27
C ASN A 779 -18.22 -10.42 19.75
N THR A 780 -19.23 -10.24 20.61
CA THR A 780 -19.17 -10.48 22.05
C THR A 780 -19.72 -11.84 22.42
N GLY A 781 -18.89 -12.66 23.04
CA GLY A 781 -19.32 -13.92 23.67
C GLY A 781 -18.39 -14.28 24.81
N ALA A 782 -18.84 -14.03 26.04
CA ALA A 782 -18.07 -14.31 27.24
C ALA A 782 -18.34 -15.72 27.76
N LEU A 783 -17.27 -16.52 27.94
CA LEU A 783 -17.32 -17.73 28.79
C LEU A 783 -16.06 -17.79 29.67
N ARG A 784 -16.26 -17.75 30.98
CA ARG A 784 -15.24 -17.85 32.02
C ARG A 784 -14.97 -19.32 32.35
N ALA A 785 -13.73 -19.79 32.25
CA ALA A 785 -13.20 -20.90 33.08
C ALA A 785 -11.67 -20.93 33.03
N GLN A 786 -11.04 -20.87 34.21
CA GLN A 786 -9.58 -21.00 34.39
C GLN A 786 -9.24 -22.40 34.95
N ARG A 787 -8.32 -23.15 34.36
CA ARG A 787 -7.74 -24.32 34.98
C ARG A 787 -6.24 -24.20 35.29
N PHE A 788 -5.44 -23.51 34.50
CA PHE A 788 -4.02 -23.25 34.81
C PHE A 788 -3.65 -21.85 34.31
N LYS A 789 -2.76 -21.20 35.08
CA LYS A 789 -2.16 -19.93 34.59
C LYS A 789 -1.17 -20.28 33.47
N PRO A 790 -1.27 -19.68 32.30
CA PRO A 790 -0.31 -19.92 31.21
C PRO A 790 1.08 -19.44 31.65
N VAL A 791 2.09 -20.12 31.11
CA VAL A 791 3.48 -19.76 31.39
C VAL A 791 3.87 -18.60 30.50
N VAL A 792 4.18 -17.45 31.12
CA VAL A 792 4.80 -16.31 30.45
C VAL A 792 5.94 -15.82 31.31
N ARG A 793 7.14 -15.76 30.75
CA ARG A 793 8.33 -15.18 31.37
C ARG A 793 8.96 -14.24 30.37
N PHE A 794 9.30 -13.05 30.81
CA PHE A 794 9.92 -12.02 29.99
C PHE A 794 11.18 -11.51 30.69
N LEU A 795 12.30 -11.51 29.98
CA LEU A 795 13.54 -10.87 30.38
C LEU A 795 13.71 -9.64 29.50
N GLY A 796 13.94 -8.52 30.13
CA GLY A 796 14.18 -7.22 29.48
C GLY A 796 15.46 -7.23 28.66
N ALA A 797 15.90 -6.05 28.25
CA ALA A 797 17.05 -5.91 27.36
C ALA A 797 18.34 -6.41 28.03
N GLU A 798 18.86 -7.52 27.51
CA GLU A 798 20.11 -8.17 27.93
C GLU A 798 21.22 -7.87 26.93
N LYS A 799 22.42 -7.57 27.42
CA LYS A 799 23.60 -7.33 26.58
C LYS A 799 24.41 -8.61 26.36
N LEU A 800 24.77 -8.89 25.12
CA LEU A 800 25.68 -9.98 24.73
C LEU A 800 26.92 -9.40 24.09
N GLY A 801 28.09 -9.61 24.72
CA GLY A 801 29.39 -9.22 24.16
C GLY A 801 29.77 -10.06 22.95
N ALA A 802 30.64 -9.54 22.08
CA ALA A 802 31.11 -10.23 20.89
C ALA A 802 31.77 -11.59 21.28
N GLY A 803 31.40 -12.65 20.59
CA GLY A 803 31.89 -14.03 20.81
C GLY A 803 31.48 -14.67 22.14
N LYS A 804 30.53 -14.02 22.87
CA LYS A 804 30.07 -14.53 24.18
C LYS A 804 28.77 -15.33 24.04
N THR A 805 28.45 -16.06 25.10
CA THR A 805 27.19 -16.79 25.30
C THR A 805 26.59 -16.38 26.63
N ASN A 806 25.33 -15.89 26.63
CA ASN A 806 24.61 -15.65 27.88
C ASN A 806 23.84 -16.92 28.27
N THR A 807 23.72 -17.15 29.58
CA THR A 807 22.99 -18.29 30.14
C THR A 807 21.90 -17.77 31.07
N HIS A 808 20.66 -18.11 30.79
CA HIS A 808 19.49 -17.76 31.60
C HIS A 808 18.93 -19.00 32.28
N LYS A 809 18.61 -18.89 33.56
CA LYS A 809 17.96 -19.92 34.35
C LYS A 809 16.55 -19.46 34.66
N ILE A 810 15.55 -20.24 34.27
CA ILE A 810 14.13 -19.91 34.41
C ILE A 810 13.40 -21.06 35.09
N ALA A 811 12.75 -20.77 36.23
CA ALA A 811 11.87 -21.72 36.89
C ALA A 811 10.56 -21.91 36.16
N LEU A 812 10.24 -23.15 35.80
CA LEU A 812 8.96 -23.54 35.24
C LEU A 812 7.97 -23.89 36.37
N PRO A 813 6.72 -23.38 36.28
CA PRO A 813 5.65 -23.79 37.19
C PRO A 813 5.18 -25.24 36.84
N PRO A 814 4.22 -25.80 37.60
CA PRO A 814 3.54 -27.05 37.25
C PRO A 814 2.71 -26.82 35.97
N TYR A 815 3.35 -27.02 34.83
CA TYR A 815 2.80 -26.82 33.50
C TYR A 815 3.14 -28.01 32.60
N PHE A 816 2.19 -28.48 31.83
CA PHE A 816 2.35 -29.52 30.80
C PHE A 816 1.89 -28.97 29.46
N GLY A 817 2.70 -29.12 28.43
CA GLY A 817 2.40 -28.62 27.09
C GLY A 817 3.66 -28.34 26.30
N SER A 818 3.70 -27.22 25.59
CA SER A 818 4.88 -26.70 24.87
C SER A 818 5.06 -25.22 25.16
N VAL A 819 6.30 -24.81 25.29
CA VAL A 819 6.66 -23.40 25.43
C VAL A 819 7.54 -22.99 24.27
N ARG A 820 7.36 -21.75 23.79
CA ARG A 820 8.25 -21.14 22.80
C ARG A 820 9.16 -20.13 23.48
N VAL A 821 10.46 -20.34 23.31
CA VAL A 821 11.47 -19.34 23.66
C VAL A 821 11.69 -18.48 22.42
N MET A 822 11.52 -17.19 22.57
CA MET A 822 11.72 -16.20 21.51
C MET A 822 12.78 -15.21 21.93
N VAL A 823 13.74 -14.95 21.04
CA VAL A 823 14.78 -13.94 21.20
C VAL A 823 14.61 -12.93 20.05
N VAL A 824 14.52 -11.66 20.42
CA VAL A 824 14.46 -10.54 19.45
C VAL A 824 15.62 -9.61 19.77
N ALA A 825 16.49 -9.38 18.78
CA ALA A 825 17.80 -8.77 18.98
C ALA A 825 18.01 -7.52 18.10
N SER A 826 18.79 -6.58 18.66
CA SER A 826 19.28 -5.36 18.01
C SER A 826 20.73 -5.09 18.43
N ASN A 827 21.51 -4.43 17.57
CA ASN A 827 22.75 -3.76 17.96
C ASN A 827 22.78 -2.29 17.54
N GLY A 828 21.61 -1.70 17.34
CA GLY A 828 21.41 -0.32 16.88
C GLY A 828 21.35 -0.16 15.36
N ARG A 829 21.93 -1.08 14.58
CA ARG A 829 21.92 -1.05 13.10
C ARG A 829 21.54 -2.39 12.47
N ALA A 830 21.75 -3.49 13.16
CA ALA A 830 21.41 -4.82 12.70
C ALA A 830 20.40 -5.45 13.63
N PHE A 831 19.53 -6.25 13.05
CA PHE A 831 18.36 -6.82 13.70
C PHE A 831 18.24 -8.30 13.39
N GLY A 832 17.60 -9.04 14.28
CA GLY A 832 17.31 -10.43 14.03
C GLY A 832 16.46 -11.05 15.12
N SER A 833 15.93 -12.23 14.83
CA SER A 833 15.16 -12.99 15.80
C SER A 833 15.47 -14.49 15.70
N ALA A 834 15.21 -15.21 16.78
CA ALA A 834 15.25 -16.66 16.82
C ALA A 834 14.16 -17.18 17.75
N ALA A 835 13.68 -18.37 17.47
CA ALA A 835 12.75 -19.08 18.35
C ALA A 835 13.06 -20.55 18.42
N LYS A 836 12.75 -21.16 19.57
CA LYS A 836 12.79 -22.59 19.79
C LYS A 836 11.57 -23.03 20.58
N GLU A 837 10.83 -23.98 20.02
CA GLU A 837 9.71 -24.65 20.68
C GLU A 837 10.25 -25.84 21.49
N VAL A 838 9.79 -26.02 22.73
CA VAL A 838 10.26 -27.04 23.65
C VAL A 838 9.08 -27.68 24.38
N ALA A 839 9.00 -29.01 24.33
CA ALA A 839 7.97 -29.74 25.04
C ALA A 839 8.22 -29.77 26.54
N VAL A 840 7.22 -29.52 27.36
CA VAL A 840 7.24 -29.66 28.82
C VAL A 840 6.46 -30.90 29.20
N LYS A 841 7.15 -31.96 29.54
CA LYS A 841 6.52 -33.28 29.75
C LYS A 841 7.23 -34.12 30.84
N LYS A 842 6.51 -35.09 31.41
CA LYS A 842 7.05 -36.19 32.22
C LYS A 842 6.88 -37.49 31.40
N PRO A 843 7.63 -38.56 31.71
CA PRO A 843 7.51 -39.84 31.00
C PRO A 843 6.08 -40.42 30.99
N LEU A 844 5.32 -40.15 32.05
CA LEU A 844 3.94 -40.53 32.23
C LEU A 844 3.10 -39.29 32.53
N LEU A 845 2.00 -39.10 31.81
CA LEU A 845 1.02 -38.04 32.05
C LEU A 845 -0.35 -38.66 32.22
N VAL A 846 -1.06 -38.27 33.29
CA VAL A 846 -2.44 -38.64 33.55
C VAL A 846 -3.32 -37.41 33.36
N GLN A 847 -4.32 -37.53 32.54
CA GLN A 847 -5.31 -36.51 32.32
C GLN A 847 -6.69 -37.02 32.74
N ALA A 848 -7.25 -36.42 33.78
CA ALA A 848 -8.62 -36.70 34.23
C ALA A 848 -9.45 -35.42 34.12
N THR A 849 -10.73 -35.55 33.76
CA THR A 849 -11.62 -34.40 33.61
C THR A 849 -12.89 -34.59 34.41
N LEU A 850 -13.16 -33.67 35.32
CA LEU A 850 -14.40 -33.60 36.09
C LEU A 850 -15.17 -32.34 35.73
N PRO A 851 -16.53 -32.38 35.73
CA PRO A 851 -17.34 -31.17 35.66
C PRO A 851 -17.06 -30.27 36.86
N ARG A 852 -17.22 -28.97 36.70
CA ARG A 852 -16.95 -27.96 37.76
C ARG A 852 -17.98 -27.95 38.84
N VAL A 853 -19.19 -28.29 38.48
CA VAL A 853 -20.37 -28.34 39.37
C VAL A 853 -21.10 -29.60 39.05
N VAL A 854 -21.47 -30.32 40.08
CA VAL A 854 -22.27 -31.54 39.97
C VAL A 854 -23.44 -31.39 40.95
N SER A 855 -24.58 -32.02 40.63
CA SER A 855 -25.73 -32.07 41.50
C SER A 855 -25.53 -33.18 42.56
N THR A 856 -26.24 -33.07 43.68
CA THR A 856 -26.31 -34.15 44.67
C THR A 856 -26.94 -35.39 44.04
N GLU A 857 -26.37 -36.58 44.31
CA GLU A 857 -26.81 -37.87 43.79
C GLU A 857 -26.62 -38.08 42.27
N GLU A 858 -25.83 -37.23 41.62
CA GLU A 858 -25.55 -37.38 40.19
C GLU A 858 -24.42 -38.37 39.97
N GLU A 859 -24.65 -39.37 39.12
CA GLU A 859 -23.58 -40.25 38.61
C GLU A 859 -22.86 -39.57 37.46
N ILE A 860 -21.53 -39.44 37.59
CA ILE A 860 -20.67 -38.84 36.58
C ILE A 860 -19.61 -39.84 36.13
N GLU A 861 -19.36 -39.91 34.83
CA GLU A 861 -18.22 -40.61 34.29
C GLU A 861 -16.95 -39.74 34.39
N LEU A 862 -15.89 -40.32 35.01
CA LEU A 862 -14.57 -39.71 35.04
C LEU A 862 -13.71 -40.24 33.88
N PRO A 863 -13.60 -39.52 32.77
CA PRO A 863 -12.68 -39.96 31.71
C PRO A 863 -11.22 -39.71 32.17
N VAL A 864 -10.47 -40.79 32.23
CA VAL A 864 -9.03 -40.74 32.54
C VAL A 864 -8.24 -41.21 31.33
N THR A 865 -7.35 -40.39 30.84
CA THR A 865 -6.40 -40.73 29.75
C THR A 865 -5.00 -40.75 30.30
N VAL A 866 -4.27 -41.84 30.07
CA VAL A 866 -2.87 -42.00 30.45
C VAL A 866 -2.02 -41.95 29.19
N PHE A 867 -1.10 -41.01 29.15
CA PHE A 867 -0.14 -40.89 28.06
C PHE A 867 1.25 -41.40 28.49
N ALA A 868 1.74 -42.43 27.80
CA ALA A 868 3.11 -42.83 27.87
C ALA A 868 3.93 -42.07 26.84
N LEU A 869 4.73 -41.07 27.28
CA LEU A 869 5.44 -40.12 26.43
C LEU A 869 6.91 -40.50 26.16
N GLU A 870 7.38 -41.60 26.77
CA GLU A 870 8.71 -42.16 26.56
C GLU A 870 8.65 -43.65 26.30
N LYS A 871 9.64 -44.16 25.59
CA LYS A 871 9.79 -45.62 25.40
C LYS A 871 10.15 -46.29 26.73
N GLY A 872 9.57 -47.45 27.02
CA GLY A 872 9.87 -48.21 28.22
C GLY A 872 8.90 -48.01 29.40
N VAL A 873 7.84 -47.17 29.24
CA VAL A 873 6.73 -47.15 30.18
C VAL A 873 5.94 -48.47 30.01
N GLY A 874 6.00 -49.31 31.02
CA GLY A 874 5.30 -50.60 31.04
C GLY A 874 3.83 -50.51 31.41
N LYS A 875 3.28 -51.62 31.98
CA LYS A 875 1.88 -51.62 32.49
C LYS A 875 1.73 -50.54 33.54
N THR A 876 0.63 -49.79 33.47
CA THR A 876 0.36 -48.63 34.34
C THR A 876 -0.97 -48.91 35.06
N ASP A 877 -0.98 -48.82 36.39
CA ASP A 877 -2.20 -48.93 37.18
C ASP A 877 -2.70 -47.52 37.52
N VAL A 878 -4.00 -47.27 37.25
CA VAL A 878 -4.69 -46.03 37.60
C VAL A 878 -5.53 -46.25 38.84
N ARG A 879 -5.26 -45.49 39.89
CA ARG A 879 -6.05 -45.55 41.13
C ARG A 879 -6.82 -44.25 41.30
N VAL A 880 -8.12 -44.33 41.52
CA VAL A 880 -8.99 -43.22 41.84
C VAL A 880 -9.31 -43.23 43.35
N SER A 881 -9.02 -42.12 44.02
CA SER A 881 -9.44 -41.89 45.42
C SER A 881 -10.34 -40.68 45.48
N VAL A 882 -11.41 -40.75 46.27
CA VAL A 882 -12.39 -39.69 46.46
C VAL A 882 -12.43 -39.28 47.93
N ASN A 883 -12.92 -38.09 48.21
CA ASN A 883 -13.20 -37.61 49.58
C ASN A 883 -14.63 -38.04 50.00
N GLU A 884 -15.03 -37.63 51.19
CA GLU A 884 -16.35 -37.98 51.82
C GLU A 884 -17.56 -37.49 51.00
N ALA A 885 -17.38 -36.53 50.09
CA ALA A 885 -18.46 -36.00 49.25
C ALA A 885 -18.80 -36.88 48.01
N PHE A 886 -17.97 -37.91 47.75
CA PHE A 886 -18.15 -38.75 46.56
C PHE A 886 -17.97 -40.21 46.93
N SER A 887 -18.69 -41.07 46.22
CA SER A 887 -18.46 -42.51 46.23
C SER A 887 -18.08 -43.02 44.87
N VAL A 888 -17.21 -44.02 44.77
CA VAL A 888 -16.82 -44.63 43.50
C VAL A 888 -17.78 -45.74 43.18
N VAL A 889 -18.46 -45.66 42.04
CA VAL A 889 -19.33 -46.73 41.50
C VAL A 889 -18.51 -47.49 40.47
N GLY A 890 -18.19 -48.76 40.77
CA GLY A 890 -17.38 -49.62 39.91
C GLY A 890 -15.96 -49.90 40.43
N PRO A 891 -15.09 -50.56 39.66
CA PRO A 891 -13.72 -50.89 40.07
C PRO A 891 -12.88 -49.69 40.33
N GLN A 892 -12.14 -49.64 41.44
CA GLN A 892 -11.30 -48.54 41.88
C GLN A 892 -9.87 -48.59 41.25
N SER A 893 -9.51 -49.60 40.50
CA SER A 893 -8.20 -49.76 39.85
C SER A 893 -8.30 -50.63 38.59
#